data_fc4dc4320ffe4a37b55a437748091956
#
_entry.id   fc4dc4320ffe4a37b55a437748091956
#
_cell.length_a   1.000
_cell.length_b   1.000
_cell.length_c   1.000
_cell.angle_alpha   90.00
_cell.angle_beta   90.00
_cell.angle_gamma   90.00
#
_symmetry.space_group_name_H-M   'P 1'
#
loop_
_entity.id
_entity.type
_entity.pdbx_description
1 polymer ?
#
loop_
_entity_poly.entity_id
_entity_poly.type
_entity_poly.pdbx_seq_one_letter_code
_entity_poly.pdbx_strand_id
1 'polypeptide(L)'
;MRAIMGCRPAFFLVCAFSVCAQVQPPATRQDNVSETFHGVEIVDPYHWLEDQSNGETRAWIDRQNAYAHALLDGLPVRVGISQRLTAMLRHDQVGGPELRGGYYFFEKRGAEEELWSIYRRKATGGPDELLIDPAPLSADHRTSVGMEEISEDGNLLAYSVRQGGEDETEIHIFDVRKRQDAGKPLPRALYQGFAWKADANGFYYTLGKRDAGRRLYYHALVPGGGTDMEVFGEGFGPDTWIAPVTSPNGHYLLIVVQHGWAKGELYFQDLSGSGPPRPLITGIDARFDPQFAGDFLLVKTNWKAPKGRVLKIDLRDLGQEKWREVVAAGDDAIDDFAVIGGKLFVNRLHNVASRISIYSLDGAALGEVALPGPGSGGMYGRADQDEGLLYFSSYTTPYSLYRYNASTGARTLWHRNAVPFESERFETEQVWYPSKDGTRIPMFLIHRKGLRPDGQTPTILYGYGGFNVSITPFFNPQAAWWIEHGGIYAVANIRGGGEFGEEWHRAGMLDKKQNVFDDFIAAAEWLIQKRYTNPRKLAIWGGSNGGLLVGAVLTQRPELFQAVVCWHPDLDMVRYYKYTKNNNPPALLEYGNAAIAEQFKYLYAYSPYERVRPGTKYPAVLFTSGDADTRVPPEQARKMTARLQAATNSDRPVMILYDTKAGHSGGTPLSKVIEDSTLELAFVAWQLGVQ
;
A
#
# COMPACT_ATOMS: atom_id res chain seq x y z
N MET A 1 -20.51 61.95 67.36
CA MET A 1 -19.10 62.11 67.03
C MET A 1 -18.82 61.37 65.78
N ARG A 2 -18.19 61.97 64.84
CA ARG A 2 -18.14 61.74 63.41
C ARG A 2 -17.82 60.27 62.97
N ALA A 3 -18.73 59.72 62.10
CA ALA A 3 -18.47 58.48 61.27
C ALA A 3 -17.61 58.82 60.06
N ILE A 4 -16.60 58.03 59.83
CA ILE A 4 -15.76 58.07 58.57
C ILE A 4 -16.24 56.97 57.65
N MET A 5 -16.88 57.38 56.58
CA MET A 5 -17.20 56.46 55.42
C MET A 5 -15.95 56.13 54.62
N GLY A 6 -15.56 54.89 54.62
CA GLY A 6 -14.52 54.39 53.73
C GLY A 6 -15.08 53.99 52.39
N CYS A 7 -14.66 54.67 51.31
CA CYS A 7 -14.96 54.33 49.91
C CYS A 7 -14.11 53.19 49.48
N ARG A 8 -14.67 52.04 49.02
CA ARG A 8 -13.94 50.93 48.36
C ARG A 8 -13.97 51.17 46.85
N PRO A 9 -12.82 51.10 46.14
CA PRO A 9 -12.83 51.15 44.70
C PRO A 9 -13.27 49.80 44.15
N ALA A 10 -14.28 49.80 43.26
CA ALA A 10 -14.67 48.65 42.45
C ALA A 10 -13.65 48.46 41.33
N PHE A 11 -12.91 47.35 41.36
CA PHE A 11 -12.08 46.90 40.25
C PHE A 11 -13.01 46.28 39.19
N PHE A 12 -13.19 46.97 38.06
CA PHE A 12 -13.76 46.37 36.85
C PHE A 12 -12.68 45.50 36.19
N LEU A 13 -12.84 44.18 36.26
CA LEU A 13 -12.04 43.24 35.50
C LEU A 13 -12.55 43.26 34.05
N VAL A 14 -11.88 43.97 33.18
CA VAL A 14 -12.12 43.92 31.73
C VAL A 14 -11.54 42.59 31.24
N CYS A 15 -12.37 41.56 31.11
CA CYS A 15 -12.03 40.37 30.33
C CYS A 15 -11.90 40.77 28.87
N ALA A 16 -10.67 40.98 28.41
CA ALA A 16 -10.36 41.07 26.99
C ALA A 16 -10.56 39.67 26.38
N PHE A 17 -11.73 39.43 25.79
CA PHE A 17 -11.90 38.32 24.86
C PHE A 17 -11.01 38.63 23.65
N SER A 18 -9.82 38.03 23.61
CA SER A 18 -9.06 37.91 22.37
C SER A 18 -9.91 37.07 21.41
N VAL A 19 -10.62 37.72 20.49
CA VAL A 19 -11.15 37.06 19.32
C VAL A 19 -9.92 36.62 18.52
N CYS A 20 -9.49 35.37 18.70
CA CYS A 20 -8.58 34.76 17.75
C CYS A 20 -9.27 34.83 16.38
N ALA A 21 -8.79 35.67 15.49
CA ALA A 21 -9.27 35.69 14.12
C ALA A 21 -9.14 34.27 13.58
N GLN A 22 -10.25 33.63 13.24
CA GLN A 22 -10.28 32.30 12.70
C GLN A 22 -9.51 32.34 11.37
N VAL A 23 -8.42 31.59 11.26
CA VAL A 23 -7.63 31.52 10.03
C VAL A 23 -8.53 30.94 8.94
N GLN A 24 -8.83 31.74 7.92
CA GLN A 24 -9.70 31.35 6.83
C GLN A 24 -8.89 30.67 5.70
N PRO A 25 -9.46 29.68 5.00
CA PRO A 25 -8.80 29.09 3.85
C PRO A 25 -8.60 30.15 2.74
N PRO A 26 -7.48 30.07 2.00
CA PRO A 26 -7.24 30.99 0.89
C PRO A 26 -8.33 30.89 -0.16
N ALA A 27 -8.82 32.04 -0.63
CA ALA A 27 -9.80 32.06 -1.72
C ALA A 27 -9.22 31.40 -2.98
N THR A 28 -10.00 30.51 -3.60
CA THR A 28 -9.66 29.85 -4.85
C THR A 28 -10.58 30.34 -5.96
N ARG A 29 -10.01 30.87 -7.05
CA ARG A 29 -10.81 31.34 -8.17
C ARG A 29 -11.51 30.15 -8.86
N GLN A 30 -12.71 30.43 -9.36
CA GLN A 30 -13.44 29.48 -10.18
C GLN A 30 -13.31 29.86 -11.66
N ASP A 31 -13.10 28.82 -12.49
CA ASP A 31 -13.02 28.94 -13.95
C ASP A 31 -13.81 27.76 -14.53
N ASN A 32 -15.10 27.99 -14.79
CA ASN A 32 -16.00 26.92 -15.14
C ASN A 32 -15.68 26.36 -16.53
N VAL A 33 -15.06 25.18 -16.56
CA VAL A 33 -14.86 24.39 -17.76
C VAL A 33 -15.96 23.35 -17.88
N SER A 34 -16.74 23.37 -18.95
CA SER A 34 -17.80 22.39 -19.19
C SER A 34 -17.35 21.33 -20.17
N GLU A 35 -17.61 20.07 -19.83
CA GLU A 35 -17.42 18.90 -20.70
C GLU A 35 -18.71 18.08 -20.73
N THR A 36 -19.03 17.51 -21.90
CA THR A 36 -20.19 16.64 -22.04
C THR A 36 -19.76 15.18 -22.12
N PHE A 37 -20.21 14.36 -21.18
CA PHE A 37 -20.00 12.91 -21.14
C PHE A 37 -21.34 12.19 -21.37
N HIS A 38 -21.46 11.49 -22.48
CA HIS A 38 -22.67 10.73 -22.82
C HIS A 38 -23.99 11.50 -22.66
N GLY A 39 -23.99 12.80 -23.05
CA GLY A 39 -25.15 13.69 -22.95
C GLY A 39 -25.34 14.36 -21.58
N VAL A 40 -24.47 14.11 -20.59
CA VAL A 40 -24.45 14.80 -19.30
C VAL A 40 -23.38 15.89 -19.32
N GLU A 41 -23.79 17.15 -19.11
CA GLU A 41 -22.86 18.25 -18.94
C GLU A 41 -22.29 18.25 -17.52
N ILE A 42 -20.96 18.27 -17.41
CA ILE A 42 -20.22 18.32 -16.14
C ILE A 42 -19.37 19.56 -16.13
N VAL A 43 -19.59 20.40 -15.12
CA VAL A 43 -18.85 21.65 -14.91
C VAL A 43 -17.74 21.42 -13.88
N ASP A 44 -16.51 21.71 -14.27
CA ASP A 44 -15.35 21.70 -13.42
C ASP A 44 -14.86 23.13 -13.15
N PRO A 45 -15.15 23.69 -11.97
CA PRO A 45 -14.76 25.07 -11.65
C PRO A 45 -13.26 25.20 -11.29
N TYR A 46 -12.55 24.09 -11.11
CA TYR A 46 -11.16 24.08 -10.66
C TYR A 46 -10.23 23.32 -11.62
N HIS A 47 -10.64 23.19 -12.88
CA HIS A 47 -9.87 22.52 -13.94
C HIS A 47 -8.44 23.10 -14.09
N TRP A 48 -8.27 24.40 -13.88
CA TRP A 48 -6.97 25.07 -13.94
C TRP A 48 -5.94 24.56 -12.93
N LEU A 49 -6.38 23.91 -11.82
CA LEU A 49 -5.50 23.26 -10.84
C LEU A 49 -4.91 21.93 -11.35
N GLU A 50 -5.29 21.46 -12.54
CA GLU A 50 -4.71 20.24 -13.15
C GLU A 50 -3.28 20.48 -13.63
N ASP A 51 -2.98 21.66 -14.17
CA ASP A 51 -1.62 22.01 -14.60
C ASP A 51 -0.74 22.38 -13.41
N GLN A 52 0.02 21.39 -12.93
CA GLN A 52 0.92 21.60 -11.80
C GLN A 52 2.15 22.45 -12.12
N SER A 53 2.48 22.66 -13.41
CA SER A 53 3.59 23.52 -13.85
C SER A 53 3.23 25.00 -13.88
N ASN A 54 1.94 25.33 -13.89
CA ASN A 54 1.43 26.69 -13.95
C ASN A 54 1.79 27.47 -12.67
N GLY A 55 2.32 28.68 -12.84
CA GLY A 55 2.70 29.54 -11.72
C GLY A 55 1.56 29.91 -10.77
N GLU A 56 0.30 30.00 -11.26
CA GLU A 56 -0.86 30.24 -10.41
C GLU A 56 -1.17 29.03 -9.52
N THR A 57 -1.06 27.81 -10.09
CA THR A 57 -1.20 26.55 -9.34
C THR A 57 -0.12 26.43 -8.27
N ARG A 58 1.13 26.76 -8.58
CA ARG A 58 2.23 26.80 -7.59
C ARG A 58 1.94 27.76 -6.44
N ALA A 59 1.55 28.99 -6.77
CA ALA A 59 1.20 29.97 -5.76
C ALA A 59 -0.02 29.57 -4.92
N TRP A 60 -0.97 28.83 -5.51
CA TRP A 60 -2.09 28.27 -4.78
C TRP A 60 -1.64 27.20 -3.80
N ILE A 61 -0.77 26.27 -4.22
CA ILE A 61 -0.17 25.21 -3.36
C ILE A 61 0.54 25.86 -2.16
N ASP A 62 1.38 26.89 -2.41
CA ASP A 62 2.11 27.57 -1.33
C ASP A 62 1.15 28.20 -0.30
N ARG A 63 0.08 28.86 -0.76
CA ARG A 63 -0.93 29.44 0.13
C ARG A 63 -1.71 28.39 0.92
N GLN A 64 -2.05 27.23 0.30
CA GLN A 64 -2.74 26.15 0.99
C GLN A 64 -1.85 25.47 2.03
N ASN A 65 -0.57 25.24 1.72
CA ASN A 65 0.40 24.76 2.69
C ASN A 65 0.57 25.73 3.86
N ALA A 66 0.71 27.02 3.59
CA ALA A 66 0.79 28.05 4.65
C ALA A 66 -0.45 28.04 5.54
N TYR A 67 -1.65 27.89 4.96
CA TYR A 67 -2.89 27.75 5.70
C TYR A 67 -2.92 26.50 6.60
N ALA A 68 -2.53 25.35 6.06
CA ALA A 68 -2.48 24.10 6.83
C ALA A 68 -1.47 24.18 7.98
N HIS A 69 -0.28 24.67 7.73
CA HIS A 69 0.77 24.86 8.74
C HIS A 69 0.35 25.88 9.83
N ALA A 70 -0.30 26.98 9.46
CA ALA A 70 -0.82 27.95 10.44
C ALA A 70 -1.80 27.33 11.45
N LEU A 71 -2.54 26.28 11.06
CA LEU A 71 -3.47 25.57 11.93
C LEU A 71 -2.82 24.42 12.71
N LEU A 72 -1.85 23.73 12.12
CA LEU A 72 -1.30 22.49 12.66
C LEU A 72 -0.03 22.71 13.49
N ASP A 73 0.84 23.66 13.11
CA ASP A 73 2.15 23.80 13.74
C ASP A 73 2.11 24.21 15.20
N GLY A 74 1.08 24.98 15.59
CA GLY A 74 0.89 25.43 16.95
C GLY A 74 0.16 24.45 17.89
N LEU A 75 -0.21 23.25 17.41
CA LEU A 75 -0.95 22.28 18.22
C LEU A 75 -0.06 21.69 19.33
N PRO A 76 -0.43 21.83 20.63
CA PRO A 76 0.41 21.35 21.73
C PRO A 76 0.71 19.84 21.69
N VAL A 77 -0.25 19.03 21.24
CA VAL A 77 -0.13 17.57 21.16
C VAL A 77 0.97 17.11 20.18
N ARG A 78 1.33 17.96 19.20
CA ARG A 78 2.31 17.66 18.16
C ARG A 78 3.68 17.24 18.71
N VAL A 79 4.16 17.92 19.76
CA VAL A 79 5.47 17.61 20.37
C VAL A 79 5.49 16.19 20.93
N GLY A 80 4.46 15.80 21.67
CA GLY A 80 4.34 14.46 22.25
C GLY A 80 4.19 13.37 21.16
N ILE A 81 3.42 13.65 20.10
CA ILE A 81 3.30 12.73 18.95
C ILE A 81 4.65 12.52 18.29
N SER A 82 5.34 13.60 17.92
CA SER A 82 6.65 13.54 17.24
C SER A 82 7.68 12.76 18.06
N GLN A 83 7.78 13.05 19.36
CA GLN A 83 8.69 12.31 20.25
C GLN A 83 8.36 10.82 20.33
N ARG A 84 7.06 10.48 20.42
CA ARG A 84 6.63 9.08 20.54
C ARG A 84 6.82 8.31 19.23
N LEU A 85 6.47 8.91 18.09
CA LEU A 85 6.71 8.32 16.77
C LEU A 85 8.21 8.14 16.49
N THR A 86 9.03 9.14 16.87
CA THR A 86 10.49 9.02 16.79
C THR A 86 10.99 7.80 17.57
N ALA A 87 10.55 7.63 18.82
CA ALA A 87 10.93 6.47 19.64
C ALA A 87 10.46 5.14 19.04
N MET A 88 9.28 5.11 18.38
CA MET A 88 8.74 3.90 17.76
C MET A 88 9.35 3.58 16.39
N LEU A 89 9.88 4.55 15.66
CA LEU A 89 10.35 4.40 14.29
C LEU A 89 11.87 4.40 14.14
N ARG A 90 12.61 5.07 15.05
CA ARG A 90 14.08 5.08 15.06
C ARG A 90 14.64 3.87 15.80
N HIS A 91 14.66 2.75 15.10
CA HIS A 91 15.32 1.50 15.49
C HIS A 91 15.79 0.79 14.22
N ASP A 92 16.68 -0.19 14.39
CA ASP A 92 17.12 -1.02 13.27
C ASP A 92 15.91 -1.77 12.69
N GLN A 93 15.71 -1.64 11.39
CA GLN A 93 14.70 -2.36 10.62
C GLN A 93 15.39 -3.18 9.54
N VAL A 94 14.88 -4.37 9.27
CA VAL A 94 15.41 -5.29 8.26
C VAL A 94 14.25 -5.84 7.45
N GLY A 95 14.43 -5.86 6.13
CA GLY A 95 13.44 -6.37 5.18
C GLY A 95 14.05 -7.26 4.12
N GLY A 96 13.26 -8.22 3.63
CA GLY A 96 13.51 -8.98 2.43
C GLY A 96 14.81 -9.78 2.35
N PRO A 97 15.32 -10.49 3.39
CA PRO A 97 16.58 -11.21 3.25
C PRO A 97 16.44 -12.38 2.26
N GLU A 98 17.40 -12.47 1.36
CA GLU A 98 17.53 -13.56 0.39
C GLU A 98 18.87 -14.26 0.51
N LEU A 99 18.87 -15.59 0.50
CA LEU A 99 20.08 -16.40 0.59
C LEU A 99 20.62 -16.74 -0.80
N ARG A 100 21.80 -16.20 -1.14
CA ARG A 100 22.52 -16.49 -2.40
C ARG A 100 24.02 -16.59 -2.14
N GLY A 101 24.70 -17.53 -2.79
CA GLY A 101 26.15 -17.67 -2.71
C GLY A 101 26.70 -17.79 -1.29
N GLY A 102 25.93 -18.31 -0.33
CA GLY A 102 26.30 -18.43 1.08
C GLY A 102 26.16 -17.14 1.91
N TYR A 103 25.50 -16.11 1.38
CA TYR A 103 25.22 -14.86 2.05
C TYR A 103 23.72 -14.56 2.02
N TYR A 104 23.21 -13.96 3.12
CA TYR A 104 21.95 -13.23 3.08
C TYR A 104 22.18 -11.84 2.54
N PHE A 105 21.43 -11.46 1.54
CA PHE A 105 21.31 -10.09 1.03
C PHE A 105 20.01 -9.52 1.54
N PHE A 106 20.01 -8.29 2.03
CA PHE A 106 18.82 -7.69 2.64
C PHE A 106 18.90 -6.17 2.65
N GLU A 107 17.73 -5.57 2.74
CA GLU A 107 17.63 -4.14 3.01
C GLU A 107 17.66 -3.93 4.53
N LYS A 108 18.34 -2.87 4.97
CA LYS A 108 18.40 -2.45 6.36
C LYS A 108 18.39 -0.95 6.45
N ARG A 109 17.64 -0.43 7.44
CA ARG A 109 17.75 0.96 7.87
C ARG A 109 18.12 0.96 9.35
N GLY A 110 19.27 1.50 9.68
CA GLY A 110 19.71 1.72 11.06
C GLY A 110 18.87 2.79 11.76
N ALA A 111 18.93 2.83 13.09
CA ALA A 111 18.15 3.77 13.91
C ALA A 111 18.39 5.24 13.55
N GLU A 112 19.63 5.59 13.14
CA GLU A 112 20.03 6.95 12.79
C GLU A 112 20.00 7.22 11.28
N GLU A 113 19.65 6.22 10.46
CA GLU A 113 19.60 6.35 9.01
C GLU A 113 18.24 6.87 8.54
N GLU A 114 18.25 7.70 7.51
CA GLU A 114 17.04 8.27 6.91
C GLU A 114 16.43 7.34 5.86
N LEU A 115 17.25 6.54 5.18
CA LEU A 115 16.86 5.68 4.07
C LEU A 115 17.32 4.23 4.30
N TRP A 116 16.74 3.33 3.52
CA TRP A 116 17.14 1.93 3.48
C TRP A 116 18.39 1.78 2.63
N SER A 117 19.37 1.02 3.15
CA SER A 117 20.62 0.64 2.46
C SER A 117 20.61 -0.86 2.20
N ILE A 118 21.38 -1.34 1.22
CA ILE A 118 21.49 -2.76 0.88
C ILE A 118 22.74 -3.34 1.54
N TYR A 119 22.54 -4.42 2.28
CA TYR A 119 23.58 -5.15 3.02
C TYR A 119 23.67 -6.61 2.61
N ARG A 120 24.77 -7.25 2.99
CA ARG A 120 24.85 -8.71 3.04
C ARG A 120 25.45 -9.19 4.38
N ARG A 121 25.18 -10.44 4.73
CA ARG A 121 25.74 -11.14 5.90
C ARG A 121 26.01 -12.60 5.54
N LYS A 122 27.11 -13.19 5.98
CA LYS A 122 27.34 -14.63 5.81
C LYS A 122 26.23 -15.45 6.44
N ALA A 123 25.77 -16.51 5.77
CA ALA A 123 24.73 -17.40 6.30
C ALA A 123 25.17 -18.08 7.61
N THR A 124 26.47 -18.29 7.80
CA THR A 124 27.07 -18.83 9.03
C THR A 124 27.15 -17.83 10.19
N GLY A 125 26.75 -16.56 9.95
CA GLY A 125 26.83 -15.47 10.92
C GLY A 125 28.00 -14.52 10.66
N GLY A 126 28.04 -13.43 11.40
CA GLY A 126 29.04 -12.37 11.26
C GLY A 126 28.40 -10.97 11.17
N PRO A 127 29.22 -9.95 10.94
CA PRO A 127 28.76 -8.57 10.82
C PRO A 127 28.01 -8.35 9.50
N ASP A 128 27.15 -7.32 9.47
CA ASP A 128 26.54 -6.80 8.27
C ASP A 128 27.61 -6.06 7.45
N GLU A 129 27.68 -6.39 6.16
CA GLU A 129 28.53 -5.71 5.20
C GLU A 129 27.64 -4.79 4.33
N LEU A 130 27.83 -3.47 4.43
CA LEU A 130 27.14 -2.50 3.59
C LEU A 130 27.59 -2.66 2.13
N LEU A 131 26.64 -2.80 1.21
CA LEU A 131 26.89 -2.87 -0.23
C LEU A 131 26.55 -1.55 -0.92
N ILE A 132 25.33 -1.05 -0.75
CA ILE A 132 24.83 0.18 -1.38
C ILE A 132 24.28 1.10 -0.29
N ASP A 133 24.81 2.31 -0.23
CA ASP A 133 24.36 3.40 0.64
C ASP A 133 23.70 4.47 -0.22
N PRO A 134 22.41 4.81 -0.04
CA PRO A 134 21.76 5.89 -0.78
C PRO A 134 22.12 7.29 -0.26
N ALA A 135 22.64 7.42 0.95
CA ALA A 135 22.88 8.74 1.56
C ALA A 135 23.74 9.71 0.72
N PRO A 136 24.79 9.24 0.00
CA PRO A 136 25.56 10.13 -0.87
C PRO A 136 24.86 10.52 -2.18
N LEU A 137 23.76 9.86 -2.57
CA LEU A 137 23.11 10.07 -3.87
C LEU A 137 22.35 11.39 -3.94
N SER A 138 21.85 11.90 -2.81
CA SER A 138 21.18 13.20 -2.74
C SER A 138 21.30 13.82 -1.35
N ALA A 139 21.57 15.14 -1.31
CA ALA A 139 21.76 15.87 -0.05
C ALA A 139 20.47 15.99 0.78
N ASP A 140 19.30 15.89 0.15
CA ASP A 140 17.98 15.93 0.80
C ASP A 140 17.43 14.54 1.11
N HIS A 141 18.21 13.48 0.93
CA HIS A 141 17.84 12.06 1.13
C HIS A 141 16.58 11.63 0.38
N ARG A 142 16.31 12.21 -0.79
CA ARG A 142 15.16 11.90 -1.63
C ARG A 142 15.46 10.87 -2.74
N THR A 143 16.70 10.43 -2.84
CA THR A 143 17.10 9.35 -3.73
C THR A 143 17.26 8.08 -2.92
N SER A 144 16.42 7.09 -3.16
CA SER A 144 16.40 5.79 -2.48
C SER A 144 16.90 4.69 -3.38
N VAL A 145 17.33 3.60 -2.77
CA VAL A 145 17.71 2.36 -3.44
C VAL A 145 16.80 1.22 -3.00
N GLY A 146 16.61 0.22 -3.88
CA GLY A 146 15.87 -1.00 -3.59
C GLY A 146 16.56 -2.21 -4.19
N MET A 147 16.52 -3.33 -3.51
CA MET A 147 17.07 -4.59 -3.99
C MET A 147 16.09 -5.21 -5.01
N GLU A 148 16.56 -5.48 -6.22
CA GLU A 148 15.73 -6.08 -7.28
C GLU A 148 15.93 -7.60 -7.36
N GLU A 149 17.15 -8.05 -7.61
CA GLU A 149 17.45 -9.48 -7.76
C GLU A 149 18.95 -9.75 -7.55
N ILE A 150 19.31 -10.92 -7.00
CA ILE A 150 20.68 -11.35 -6.79
C ILE A 150 20.98 -12.56 -7.67
N SER A 151 22.14 -12.59 -8.34
CA SER A 151 22.58 -13.76 -9.11
C SER A 151 22.73 -15.00 -8.22
N GLU A 152 22.56 -16.19 -8.77
CA GLU A 152 22.59 -17.46 -8.04
C GLU A 152 23.89 -17.65 -7.22
N ASP A 153 25.01 -17.19 -7.75
CA ASP A 153 26.33 -17.26 -7.09
C ASP A 153 26.58 -16.12 -6.08
N GLY A 154 25.66 -15.14 -5.97
CA GLY A 154 25.78 -13.98 -5.07
C GLY A 154 26.83 -12.95 -5.50
N ASN A 155 27.28 -12.96 -6.75
CA ASN A 155 28.36 -12.08 -7.22
C ASN A 155 27.85 -10.81 -7.90
N LEU A 156 26.61 -10.83 -8.42
CA LEU A 156 25.96 -9.68 -9.03
C LEU A 156 24.65 -9.37 -8.31
N LEU A 157 24.42 -8.10 -8.07
CA LEU A 157 23.20 -7.56 -7.48
C LEU A 157 22.61 -6.55 -8.46
N ALA A 158 21.36 -6.78 -8.88
CA ALA A 158 20.55 -5.75 -9.53
C ALA A 158 19.86 -4.92 -8.45
N TYR A 159 19.97 -3.60 -8.53
CA TYR A 159 19.30 -2.69 -7.60
C TYR A 159 18.69 -1.51 -8.34
N SER A 160 17.58 -1.01 -7.83
CA SER A 160 16.93 0.19 -8.37
C SER A 160 17.38 1.45 -7.64
N VAL A 161 17.40 2.56 -8.40
CA VAL A 161 17.57 3.91 -7.87
C VAL A 161 16.31 4.71 -8.21
N ARG A 162 15.68 5.29 -7.20
CA ARG A 162 14.40 6.00 -7.29
C ARG A 162 14.52 7.41 -6.75
N GLN A 163 13.83 8.37 -7.38
CA GLN A 163 13.81 9.76 -6.95
C GLN A 163 12.42 10.15 -6.43
N GLY A 164 12.35 10.79 -5.28
CA GLY A 164 11.14 11.42 -4.74
C GLY A 164 9.92 10.49 -4.53
N GLY A 165 10.08 9.17 -4.57
CA GLY A 165 8.96 8.23 -4.46
C GLY A 165 8.15 8.05 -5.76
N GLU A 166 8.71 8.42 -6.92
CA GLU A 166 8.15 8.11 -8.24
C GLU A 166 8.10 6.60 -8.48
N ASP A 167 7.28 6.15 -9.42
CA ASP A 167 7.26 4.72 -9.81
C ASP A 167 8.41 4.35 -10.75
N GLU A 168 8.92 5.31 -11.52
CA GLU A 168 10.03 5.12 -12.42
C GLU A 168 11.35 5.01 -11.66
N THR A 169 12.18 4.04 -12.06
CA THR A 169 13.50 3.78 -11.47
C THR A 169 14.57 3.64 -12.55
N GLU A 170 15.82 3.75 -12.16
CA GLU A 170 16.96 3.26 -12.93
C GLU A 170 17.39 1.92 -12.33
N ILE A 171 17.82 0.95 -13.16
CA ILE A 171 18.33 -0.32 -12.68
C ILE A 171 19.83 -0.36 -12.87
N HIS A 172 20.55 -0.61 -11.81
CA HIS A 172 21.99 -0.73 -11.74
C HIS A 172 22.40 -2.19 -11.50
N ILE A 173 23.54 -2.60 -12.05
CA ILE A 173 24.16 -3.90 -11.79
C ILE A 173 25.41 -3.68 -10.96
N PHE A 174 25.46 -4.21 -9.76
CA PHE A 174 26.60 -4.08 -8.85
C PHE A 174 27.41 -5.38 -8.78
N ASP A 175 28.72 -5.28 -9.09
CA ASP A 175 29.68 -6.37 -8.87
C ASP A 175 30.06 -6.39 -7.38
N VAL A 176 29.54 -7.38 -6.67
CA VAL A 176 29.68 -7.53 -5.21
C VAL A 176 31.14 -7.78 -4.80
N ARG A 177 31.94 -8.43 -5.65
CA ARG A 177 33.37 -8.70 -5.37
C ARG A 177 34.22 -7.45 -5.57
N LYS A 178 33.97 -6.70 -6.66
CA LYS A 178 34.72 -5.47 -6.95
C LYS A 178 34.18 -4.25 -6.19
N ARG A 179 32.97 -4.38 -5.59
CA ARG A 179 32.28 -3.31 -4.87
C ARG A 179 32.07 -2.05 -5.72
N GLN A 180 31.63 -2.23 -6.95
CA GLN A 180 31.35 -1.16 -7.90
C GLN A 180 30.32 -1.60 -8.93
N ASP A 181 29.67 -0.62 -9.56
CA ASP A 181 28.73 -0.90 -10.64
C ASP A 181 29.44 -1.53 -11.85
N ALA A 182 28.78 -2.51 -12.45
CA ALA A 182 29.23 -3.23 -13.64
C ALA A 182 28.51 -2.67 -14.88
N GLY A 183 29.11 -1.68 -15.51
CA GLY A 183 28.58 -1.08 -16.73
C GLY A 183 27.71 0.17 -16.47
N LYS A 184 26.88 0.51 -17.45
CA LYS A 184 25.95 1.63 -17.36
C LYS A 184 24.60 1.13 -16.82
N PRO A 185 23.87 1.96 -16.05
CA PRO A 185 22.53 1.60 -15.62
C PRO A 185 21.58 1.49 -16.81
N LEU A 186 20.51 0.70 -16.64
CA LEU A 186 19.37 0.77 -17.52
C LEU A 186 18.68 2.12 -17.35
N PRO A 187 18.17 2.73 -18.43
CA PRO A 187 17.60 4.06 -18.38
C PRO A 187 16.36 4.11 -17.47
N ARG A 188 16.09 5.29 -16.89
CA ARG A 188 14.92 5.50 -16.03
C ARG A 188 13.63 5.16 -16.76
N ALA A 189 12.85 4.24 -16.19
CA ALA A 189 11.60 3.75 -16.74
C ALA A 189 10.74 3.03 -15.68
N LEU A 190 9.55 2.57 -16.11
CA LEU A 190 8.74 1.64 -15.33
C LEU A 190 9.26 0.21 -15.55
N TYR A 191 9.99 -0.31 -14.57
CA TYR A 191 10.39 -1.70 -14.55
C TYR A 191 9.38 -2.54 -13.76
N GLN A 192 9.13 -3.77 -14.23
CA GLN A 192 8.13 -4.65 -13.61
C GLN A 192 8.57 -6.10 -13.51
N GLY A 193 9.83 -6.28 -13.37
CA GLY A 193 10.43 -7.58 -13.20
C GLY A 193 11.82 -7.61 -13.79
N PHE A 194 12.67 -8.28 -13.07
CA PHE A 194 14.04 -8.56 -13.39
C PHE A 194 14.31 -10.03 -13.08
N ALA A 195 15.03 -10.73 -13.92
CA ALA A 195 15.41 -12.12 -13.66
C ALA A 195 16.78 -12.41 -14.24
N TRP A 196 17.72 -12.85 -13.40
CA TRP A 196 19.02 -13.31 -13.85
C TRP A 196 18.90 -14.59 -14.67
N LYS A 197 19.70 -14.71 -15.71
CA LYS A 197 20.04 -16.04 -16.22
C LYS A 197 20.85 -16.80 -15.16
N ALA A 198 20.62 -18.09 -15.01
CA ALA A 198 21.27 -18.86 -13.93
C ALA A 198 22.81 -18.86 -14.01
N ASP A 199 23.40 -18.70 -15.21
CA ASP A 199 24.85 -18.57 -15.44
C ASP A 199 25.36 -17.12 -15.21
N ALA A 200 24.50 -16.18 -14.85
CA ALA A 200 24.78 -14.76 -14.66
C ALA A 200 25.46 -14.07 -15.88
N ASN A 201 25.38 -14.65 -17.08
CA ASN A 201 25.91 -14.05 -18.31
C ASN A 201 24.96 -13.06 -18.99
N GLY A 202 23.81 -12.82 -18.36
CA GLY A 202 22.79 -11.89 -18.81
C GLY A 202 21.56 -11.95 -17.92
N PHE A 203 20.58 -11.12 -18.24
CA PHE A 203 19.33 -11.02 -17.49
C PHE A 203 18.17 -10.65 -18.40
N TYR A 204 16.99 -10.97 -17.92
CA TYR A 204 15.72 -10.53 -18.49
C TYR A 204 15.17 -9.36 -17.68
N TYR A 205 14.61 -8.36 -18.35
CA TYR A 205 13.96 -7.23 -17.69
C TYR A 205 12.78 -6.72 -18.50
N THR A 206 11.77 -6.19 -17.81
CA THR A 206 10.60 -5.61 -18.47
C THR A 206 10.70 -4.10 -18.44
N LEU A 207 10.70 -3.50 -19.62
CA LEU A 207 10.65 -2.07 -19.84
C LEU A 207 9.23 -1.65 -20.23
N GLY A 208 8.64 -0.74 -19.47
CA GLY A 208 7.32 -0.19 -19.72
C GLY A 208 7.36 1.30 -20.05
N LYS A 209 6.50 1.68 -20.99
CA LYS A 209 6.05 3.06 -21.17
C LYS A 209 4.58 3.11 -20.84
N ARG A 210 4.15 4.16 -20.13
CA ARG A 210 2.77 4.27 -19.63
C ARG A 210 1.73 4.26 -20.76
N ASP A 211 2.09 4.71 -21.94
CA ASP A 211 1.22 4.84 -23.14
C ASP A 211 1.39 3.72 -24.17
N ALA A 212 2.48 2.97 -24.14
CA ALA A 212 2.86 2.03 -25.22
C ALA A 212 2.87 0.53 -24.80
N GLY A 213 2.56 0.25 -23.53
CA GLY A 213 2.63 -1.11 -23.02
C GLY A 213 4.06 -1.54 -22.66
N ARG A 214 4.19 -2.80 -22.29
CA ARG A 214 5.41 -3.38 -21.72
C ARG A 214 6.03 -4.37 -22.67
N ARG A 215 7.38 -4.40 -22.66
CA ARG A 215 8.19 -5.31 -23.46
C ARG A 215 9.22 -5.97 -22.58
N LEU A 216 9.39 -7.28 -22.74
CA LEU A 216 10.42 -8.06 -22.09
C LEU A 216 11.66 -8.09 -22.99
N TYR A 217 12.79 -7.73 -22.43
CA TYR A 217 14.09 -7.73 -23.07
C TYR A 217 15.03 -8.76 -22.43
N TYR A 218 15.93 -9.27 -23.22
CA TYR A 218 17.12 -9.98 -22.75
C TYR A 218 18.35 -9.10 -22.99
N HIS A 219 19.15 -8.91 -21.94
CA HIS A 219 20.44 -8.20 -21.99
C HIS A 219 21.57 -9.17 -21.74
N ALA A 220 22.50 -9.30 -22.69
CA ALA A 220 23.70 -10.11 -22.53
C ALA A 220 24.82 -9.30 -21.88
N LEU A 221 25.42 -9.81 -20.81
CA LEU A 221 26.59 -9.20 -20.16
C LEU A 221 27.87 -9.61 -20.94
N VAL A 222 28.22 -8.82 -21.95
CA VAL A 222 29.46 -9.04 -22.74
C VAL A 222 30.43 -7.86 -22.53
N PRO A 223 31.75 -8.11 -22.60
CA PRO A 223 32.75 -7.04 -22.57
C PRO A 223 32.49 -6.01 -23.68
N GLY A 224 32.37 -4.74 -23.33
CA GLY A 224 32.10 -3.65 -24.26
C GLY A 224 30.66 -3.23 -24.40
N GLY A 225 29.75 -3.84 -23.64
CA GLY A 225 28.31 -3.56 -23.61
C GLY A 225 27.49 -4.53 -24.46
N GLY A 226 26.36 -4.99 -23.93
CA GLY A 226 25.41 -5.83 -24.62
C GLY A 226 24.42 -5.04 -25.45
N THR A 227 23.76 -5.72 -26.40
CA THR A 227 22.56 -5.21 -27.07
C THR A 227 21.33 -5.85 -26.45
N ASP A 228 20.30 -5.05 -26.23
CA ASP A 228 19.02 -5.54 -25.76
C ASP A 228 18.27 -6.21 -26.91
N MET A 229 17.74 -7.38 -26.65
CA MET A 229 16.92 -8.14 -27.60
C MET A 229 15.50 -8.25 -27.03
N GLU A 230 14.51 -7.74 -27.74
CA GLU A 230 13.11 -7.96 -27.37
C GLU A 230 12.75 -9.45 -27.48
N VAL A 231 12.23 -10.02 -26.40
CA VAL A 231 11.89 -11.43 -26.28
C VAL A 231 10.38 -11.65 -26.34
N PHE A 232 9.62 -10.71 -25.78
CA PHE A 232 8.17 -10.89 -25.61
C PHE A 232 7.47 -9.55 -25.32
N GLY A 233 6.17 -9.52 -25.56
CA GLY A 233 5.30 -8.40 -25.18
C GLY A 233 4.63 -7.70 -26.35
N GLU A 234 5.02 -8.02 -27.61
CA GLU A 234 4.32 -7.49 -28.79
C GLU A 234 2.82 -7.85 -28.71
N GLY A 235 1.97 -6.86 -29.00
CA GLY A 235 0.50 -7.01 -28.96
C GLY A 235 -0.16 -6.79 -27.60
N PHE A 236 0.60 -6.66 -26.50
CA PHE A 236 0.05 -6.30 -25.20
C PHE A 236 0.00 -4.77 -25.03
N GLY A 237 -1.11 -4.28 -24.48
CA GLY A 237 -1.34 -2.86 -24.22
C GLY A 237 -0.76 -2.35 -22.89
N PRO A 238 -0.94 -1.06 -22.59
CA PRO A 238 -0.42 -0.44 -21.37
C PRO A 238 -1.16 -0.90 -20.10
N ASP A 239 -2.30 -1.55 -20.21
CA ASP A 239 -3.14 -2.09 -19.13
C ASP A 239 -2.68 -3.46 -18.64
N THR A 240 -1.57 -3.99 -19.19
CA THR A 240 -1.01 -5.29 -18.79
C THR A 240 0.34 -5.13 -18.09
N TRP A 241 0.61 -6.04 -17.15
CA TRP A 241 1.94 -6.22 -16.56
C TRP A 241 2.59 -7.49 -17.11
N ILE A 242 3.89 -7.43 -17.35
CA ILE A 242 4.69 -8.56 -17.85
C ILE A 242 5.90 -8.69 -16.93
N ALA A 243 6.11 -9.87 -16.36
CA ALA A 243 7.25 -10.14 -15.49
C ALA A 243 7.94 -11.47 -15.87
N PRO A 244 9.27 -11.50 -16.02
CA PRO A 244 10.05 -12.72 -16.21
C PRO A 244 10.29 -13.43 -14.88
N VAL A 245 10.35 -14.76 -14.92
CA VAL A 245 10.82 -15.61 -13.82
C VAL A 245 11.68 -16.71 -14.42
N THR A 246 12.95 -16.82 -14.03
CA THR A 246 13.82 -17.90 -14.45
C THR A 246 13.81 -19.05 -13.45
N SER A 247 13.90 -20.27 -13.91
CA SER A 247 14.05 -21.41 -13.01
C SER A 247 15.46 -21.42 -12.40
N PRO A 248 15.60 -21.82 -11.11
CA PRO A 248 16.90 -21.88 -10.44
C PRO A 248 17.92 -22.77 -11.16
N ASN A 249 17.48 -23.82 -11.84
CA ASN A 249 18.35 -24.71 -12.66
C ASN A 249 18.73 -24.13 -14.03
N GLY A 250 18.20 -22.95 -14.40
CA GLY A 250 18.50 -22.26 -15.64
C GLY A 250 17.86 -22.84 -16.91
N HIS A 251 16.99 -23.84 -16.77
CA HIS A 251 16.40 -24.50 -17.93
C HIS A 251 15.21 -23.74 -18.52
N TYR A 252 14.54 -22.94 -17.73
CA TYR A 252 13.24 -22.40 -18.11
C TYR A 252 13.12 -20.90 -17.85
N LEU A 253 12.46 -20.21 -18.77
CA LEU A 253 11.92 -18.87 -18.60
C LEU A 253 10.39 -18.96 -18.56
N LEU A 254 9.80 -18.46 -17.49
CA LEU A 254 8.38 -18.23 -17.38
C LEU A 254 8.11 -16.74 -17.52
N ILE A 255 7.07 -16.39 -18.25
CA ILE A 255 6.62 -15.00 -18.41
C ILE A 255 5.21 -14.92 -17.84
N VAL A 256 5.06 -14.15 -16.79
CA VAL A 256 3.78 -13.89 -16.13
C VAL A 256 3.18 -12.62 -16.74
N VAL A 257 2.00 -12.73 -17.33
CA VAL A 257 1.23 -11.60 -17.85
C VAL A 257 0.00 -11.40 -16.98
N GLN A 258 -0.19 -10.19 -16.45
CA GLN A 258 -1.33 -9.85 -15.61
C GLN A 258 -2.18 -8.78 -16.28
N HIS A 259 -3.49 -9.00 -16.31
CA HIS A 259 -4.52 -8.06 -16.75
C HIS A 259 -5.23 -7.51 -15.51
N GLY A 260 -4.70 -6.45 -14.93
CA GLY A 260 -5.14 -5.96 -13.63
C GLY A 260 -4.93 -6.99 -12.50
N TRP A 261 -5.83 -7.01 -11.54
CA TRP A 261 -5.71 -7.81 -10.31
C TRP A 261 -6.52 -9.11 -10.30
N ALA A 262 -7.38 -9.31 -11.32
CA ALA A 262 -8.31 -10.46 -11.36
C ALA A 262 -7.92 -11.56 -12.35
N LYS A 263 -7.06 -11.27 -13.34
CA LYS A 263 -6.76 -12.21 -14.42
C LYS A 263 -5.26 -12.24 -14.74
N GLY A 264 -4.73 -13.44 -15.03
CA GLY A 264 -3.34 -13.65 -15.45
C GLY A 264 -3.20 -14.71 -16.54
N GLU A 265 -2.08 -14.65 -17.24
CA GLU A 265 -1.66 -15.62 -18.25
C GLU A 265 -0.21 -16.02 -17.98
N LEU A 266 0.18 -17.24 -18.37
CA LEU A 266 1.54 -17.73 -18.27
C LEU A 266 2.03 -18.14 -19.64
N TYR A 267 3.25 -17.71 -19.96
CA TYR A 267 4.00 -18.14 -21.15
C TYR A 267 5.29 -18.80 -20.71
N PHE A 268 5.77 -19.74 -21.49
CA PHE A 268 6.85 -20.63 -21.13
C PHE A 268 7.84 -20.78 -22.27
N GLN A 269 9.14 -20.79 -21.94
CA GLN A 269 10.23 -21.05 -22.86
C GLN A 269 11.22 -22.06 -22.25
N ASP A 270 11.55 -23.11 -22.98
CA ASP A 270 12.67 -23.98 -22.67
C ASP A 270 13.96 -23.33 -23.21
N LEU A 271 14.87 -22.97 -22.31
CA LEU A 271 16.10 -22.25 -22.60
C LEU A 271 17.20 -23.17 -23.15
N SER A 272 17.03 -24.50 -23.13
CA SER A 272 17.93 -25.45 -23.80
C SER A 272 17.72 -25.48 -25.31
N GLY A 273 16.54 -25.01 -25.77
CA GLY A 273 16.17 -24.87 -27.17
C GLY A 273 16.28 -23.43 -27.68
N SER A 274 16.03 -23.25 -28.98
CA SER A 274 16.03 -21.93 -29.65
C SER A 274 14.65 -21.41 -29.98
N GLY A 275 13.58 -22.07 -29.47
CA GLY A 275 12.19 -21.66 -29.74
C GLY A 275 11.77 -20.40 -28.93
N PRO A 276 10.81 -19.59 -29.45
CA PRO A 276 10.27 -18.45 -28.72
C PRO A 276 9.42 -18.90 -27.53
N PRO A 277 9.09 -17.97 -26.59
CA PRO A 277 8.09 -18.22 -25.57
C PRO A 277 6.75 -18.67 -26.20
N ARG A 278 6.11 -19.67 -25.59
CA ARG A 278 4.82 -20.21 -26.05
C ARG A 278 3.77 -20.14 -24.95
N PRO A 279 2.47 -20.05 -25.28
CA PRO A 279 1.43 -20.05 -24.28
C PRO A 279 1.45 -21.33 -23.42
N LEU A 280 1.37 -21.19 -22.10
CA LEU A 280 1.15 -22.27 -21.15
C LEU A 280 -0.28 -22.21 -20.59
N ILE A 281 -0.69 -21.05 -20.10
CA ILE A 281 -2.02 -20.77 -19.57
C ILE A 281 -2.49 -19.46 -20.17
N THR A 282 -3.51 -19.52 -21.04
CA THR A 282 -4.11 -18.33 -21.66
C THR A 282 -5.62 -18.49 -21.81
N GLY A 283 -6.34 -17.37 -21.95
CA GLY A 283 -7.77 -17.37 -22.25
C GLY A 283 -8.67 -17.80 -21.06
N ILE A 284 -8.13 -17.94 -19.85
CA ILE A 284 -8.86 -18.30 -18.65
C ILE A 284 -9.08 -17.04 -17.80
N ASP A 285 -10.32 -16.75 -17.39
CA ASP A 285 -10.63 -15.64 -16.47
C ASP A 285 -10.33 -16.05 -15.02
N ALA A 286 -9.04 -16.04 -14.66
CA ALA A 286 -8.52 -16.36 -13.34
C ALA A 286 -7.11 -15.85 -13.16
N ARG A 287 -6.65 -15.74 -11.91
CA ARG A 287 -5.25 -15.48 -11.54
C ARG A 287 -4.45 -16.78 -11.53
N PHE A 288 -3.17 -16.66 -11.88
CA PHE A 288 -2.20 -17.74 -11.83
C PHE A 288 -0.88 -17.19 -11.30
N ASP A 289 -0.55 -17.54 -10.05
CA ASP A 289 0.67 -17.12 -9.36
C ASP A 289 1.61 -18.34 -9.27
N PRO A 290 2.68 -18.42 -10.11
CA PRO A 290 3.54 -19.59 -10.24
C PRO A 290 4.77 -19.53 -9.34
N GLN A 291 5.28 -20.73 -8.92
CA GLN A 291 6.60 -20.91 -8.35
C GLN A 291 7.25 -22.19 -8.89
N PHE A 292 8.54 -22.14 -9.19
CA PHE A 292 9.30 -23.32 -9.64
C PHE A 292 9.62 -24.28 -8.47
N ALA A 293 9.54 -25.58 -8.77
CA ALA A 293 9.97 -26.67 -7.89
C ALA A 293 10.69 -27.74 -8.74
N GLY A 294 11.94 -27.48 -9.11
CA GLY A 294 12.69 -28.28 -10.10
C GLY A 294 12.03 -28.22 -11.48
N ASP A 295 11.68 -29.39 -12.03
CA ASP A 295 10.98 -29.52 -13.33
C ASP A 295 9.44 -29.38 -13.20
N PHE A 296 8.96 -28.92 -12.05
CA PHE A 296 7.54 -28.67 -11.81
C PHE A 296 7.28 -27.19 -11.58
N LEU A 297 6.07 -26.78 -11.94
CA LEU A 297 5.52 -25.48 -11.58
C LEU A 297 4.37 -25.71 -10.60
N LEU A 298 4.44 -25.10 -9.42
CA LEU A 298 3.34 -24.96 -8.49
C LEU A 298 2.63 -23.65 -8.82
N VAL A 299 1.31 -23.69 -8.98
CA VAL A 299 0.52 -22.52 -9.40
C VAL A 299 -0.65 -22.34 -8.47
N LYS A 300 -0.63 -21.26 -7.67
CA LYS A 300 -1.82 -20.80 -6.96
C LYS A 300 -2.78 -20.18 -7.97
N THR A 301 -4.04 -20.55 -7.91
CA THR A 301 -5.08 -20.04 -8.82
C THR A 301 -6.45 -20.01 -8.18
N ASN A 302 -7.26 -19.02 -8.55
CA ASN A 302 -8.69 -18.97 -8.25
C ASN A 302 -9.55 -19.64 -9.34
N TRP A 303 -8.93 -20.23 -10.37
CA TRP A 303 -9.66 -20.96 -11.42
C TRP A 303 -10.47 -22.11 -10.86
N LYS A 304 -11.80 -22.07 -11.02
CA LYS A 304 -12.77 -23.02 -10.43
C LYS A 304 -12.67 -23.17 -8.91
N ALA A 305 -12.05 -22.20 -8.22
CA ALA A 305 -11.82 -22.21 -6.80
C ALA A 305 -11.68 -20.76 -6.28
N PRO A 306 -12.78 -20.02 -6.06
CA PRO A 306 -12.72 -18.58 -5.72
C PRO A 306 -11.84 -18.24 -4.51
N LYS A 307 -11.67 -19.17 -3.57
CA LYS A 307 -10.80 -19.04 -2.40
C LYS A 307 -9.37 -19.58 -2.63
N GLY A 308 -9.06 -19.95 -3.86
CA GLY A 308 -7.75 -20.45 -4.26
C GLY A 308 -7.55 -21.95 -4.07
N ARG A 309 -6.70 -22.50 -4.93
CA ARG A 309 -6.13 -23.85 -4.88
C ARG A 309 -4.72 -23.82 -5.43
N VAL A 310 -3.94 -24.88 -5.24
CA VAL A 310 -2.60 -25.01 -5.85
C VAL A 310 -2.58 -26.19 -6.80
N LEU A 311 -2.17 -25.92 -8.04
CA LEU A 311 -1.96 -26.91 -9.09
C LEU A 311 -0.47 -27.22 -9.23
N LYS A 312 -0.13 -28.45 -9.59
CA LYS A 312 1.21 -28.91 -10.00
C LYS A 312 1.21 -29.20 -11.48
N ILE A 313 2.12 -28.61 -12.24
CA ILE A 313 2.29 -28.76 -13.67
C ILE A 313 3.69 -29.34 -13.91
N ASP A 314 3.79 -30.44 -14.65
CA ASP A 314 5.08 -30.98 -15.11
C ASP A 314 5.53 -30.19 -16.35
N LEU A 315 6.70 -29.56 -16.28
CA LEU A 315 7.20 -28.70 -17.35
C LEU A 315 7.67 -29.51 -18.60
N ARG A 316 7.77 -30.84 -18.47
CA ARG A 316 8.06 -31.78 -19.58
C ARG A 316 6.79 -32.25 -20.32
N ASP A 317 5.60 -32.11 -19.66
CA ASP A 317 4.31 -32.47 -20.24
C ASP A 317 3.24 -31.40 -19.80
N LEU A 318 3.09 -30.39 -20.66
CA LEU A 318 2.32 -29.17 -20.37
C LEU A 318 0.80 -29.32 -20.58
N GLY A 319 0.32 -30.50 -20.99
CA GLY A 319 -1.08 -30.74 -21.27
C GLY A 319 -1.98 -30.40 -20.07
N GLN A 320 -3.03 -29.60 -20.31
CA GLN A 320 -3.93 -29.14 -19.22
C GLN A 320 -4.61 -30.32 -18.49
N GLU A 321 -4.85 -31.42 -19.17
CA GLU A 321 -5.40 -32.64 -18.61
C GLU A 321 -4.44 -33.37 -17.66
N LYS A 322 -3.16 -32.99 -17.66
CA LYS A 322 -2.09 -33.51 -16.80
C LYS A 322 -1.92 -32.69 -15.51
N TRP A 323 -2.51 -31.51 -15.45
CA TRP A 323 -2.40 -30.66 -14.25
C TRP A 323 -3.05 -31.36 -13.06
N ARG A 324 -2.34 -31.38 -11.95
CA ARG A 324 -2.81 -32.03 -10.72
C ARG A 324 -3.07 -31.01 -9.63
N GLU A 325 -4.23 -31.09 -9.00
CA GLU A 325 -4.49 -30.34 -7.78
C GLU A 325 -3.71 -30.99 -6.63
N VAL A 326 -2.83 -30.21 -5.98
CA VAL A 326 -2.04 -30.66 -4.82
C VAL A 326 -2.52 -30.00 -3.53
N VAL A 327 -3.18 -28.85 -3.60
CA VAL A 327 -3.88 -28.26 -2.47
C VAL A 327 -5.27 -27.82 -2.95
N ALA A 328 -6.29 -28.45 -2.41
CA ALA A 328 -7.67 -28.13 -2.72
C ALA A 328 -8.12 -26.79 -2.11
N ALA A 329 -9.16 -26.21 -2.71
CA ALA A 329 -9.88 -25.08 -2.09
C ALA A 329 -10.42 -25.51 -0.71
N GLY A 330 -10.40 -24.58 0.22
CA GLY A 330 -10.93 -24.73 1.58
C GLY A 330 -11.93 -23.63 1.94
N ASP A 331 -12.30 -23.57 3.21
CA ASP A 331 -13.19 -22.53 3.74
C ASP A 331 -12.48 -21.16 3.83
N ASP A 332 -11.17 -21.16 3.99
CA ASP A 332 -10.33 -19.98 4.06
C ASP A 332 -9.64 -19.71 2.72
N ALA A 333 -9.51 -18.43 2.34
CA ALA A 333 -8.82 -18.03 1.13
C ALA A 333 -7.31 -18.29 1.24
N ILE A 334 -6.69 -18.81 0.16
CA ILE A 334 -5.24 -18.89 0.05
C ILE A 334 -4.72 -17.48 -0.31
N ASP A 335 -4.01 -16.87 0.64
CA ASP A 335 -3.37 -15.58 0.47
C ASP A 335 -2.09 -15.73 -0.34
N ASP A 336 -1.18 -16.58 0.12
CA ASP A 336 0.12 -16.83 -0.51
C ASP A 336 0.60 -18.27 -0.28
N PHE A 337 1.68 -18.66 -0.97
CA PHE A 337 2.36 -19.92 -0.74
C PHE A 337 3.86 -19.81 -1.03
N ALA A 338 4.65 -20.70 -0.46
CA ALA A 338 6.08 -20.81 -0.72
C ALA A 338 6.52 -22.27 -0.87
N VAL A 339 7.49 -22.53 -1.74
CA VAL A 339 8.14 -23.84 -1.86
C VAL A 339 9.53 -23.75 -1.23
N ILE A 340 9.74 -24.48 -0.14
CA ILE A 340 11.00 -24.44 0.64
C ILE A 340 11.42 -25.87 0.98
N GLY A 341 12.65 -26.25 0.66
CA GLY A 341 13.19 -27.57 1.00
C GLY A 341 12.33 -28.73 0.50
N GLY A 342 11.77 -28.63 -0.69
CA GLY A 342 10.89 -29.64 -1.25
C GLY A 342 9.53 -29.79 -0.57
N LYS A 343 9.11 -28.81 0.25
CA LYS A 343 7.78 -28.74 0.88
C LYS A 343 7.03 -27.50 0.42
N LEU A 344 5.70 -27.58 0.47
CA LEU A 344 4.79 -26.51 0.12
C LEU A 344 4.20 -25.91 1.40
N PHE A 345 4.43 -24.64 1.64
CA PHE A 345 3.88 -23.85 2.74
C PHE A 345 2.76 -22.98 2.20
N VAL A 346 1.53 -23.17 2.67
CA VAL A 346 0.34 -22.47 2.17
C VAL A 346 -0.22 -21.59 3.26
N ASN A 347 -0.17 -20.28 3.07
CA ASN A 347 -0.79 -19.30 3.95
C ASN A 347 -2.26 -19.09 3.56
N ARG A 348 -3.17 -19.33 4.50
CA ARG A 348 -4.60 -19.06 4.38
C ARG A 348 -5.01 -17.97 5.36
N LEU A 349 -6.00 -17.17 4.98
CA LEU A 349 -6.58 -16.16 5.86
C LEU A 349 -7.78 -16.72 6.60
N HIS A 350 -7.57 -17.21 7.81
CA HIS A 350 -8.64 -17.61 8.71
C HIS A 350 -9.15 -16.39 9.49
N ASN A 351 -10.36 -15.92 9.14
CA ASN A 351 -10.88 -14.67 9.70
C ASN A 351 -9.86 -13.52 9.61
N VAL A 352 -9.25 -13.37 8.43
CA VAL A 352 -8.25 -12.32 8.12
C VAL A 352 -6.87 -12.49 8.81
N ALA A 353 -6.69 -13.49 9.66
CA ALA A 353 -5.40 -13.81 10.26
C ALA A 353 -4.72 -14.99 9.54
N SER A 354 -3.41 -14.97 9.44
CA SER A 354 -2.64 -16.02 8.77
C SER A 354 -2.68 -17.35 9.50
N ARG A 355 -2.85 -18.43 8.71
CA ARG A 355 -2.64 -19.82 9.11
C ARG A 355 -1.81 -20.52 8.05
N ILE A 356 -0.65 -21.05 8.40
CA ILE A 356 0.29 -21.64 7.45
C ILE A 356 0.30 -23.15 7.59
N SER A 357 -0.22 -23.85 6.58
CA SER A 357 -0.22 -25.31 6.50
C SER A 357 0.94 -25.81 5.64
N ILE A 358 1.49 -26.97 5.99
CA ILE A 358 2.63 -27.59 5.31
C ILE A 358 2.14 -28.81 4.55
N TYR A 359 2.50 -28.92 3.27
CA TYR A 359 2.20 -30.07 2.41
C TYR A 359 3.47 -30.60 1.75
N SER A 360 3.43 -31.89 1.34
CA SER A 360 4.39 -32.36 0.35
C SER A 360 4.08 -31.78 -1.03
N LEU A 361 5.01 -31.86 -1.98
CA LEU A 361 4.79 -31.39 -3.36
C LEU A 361 3.72 -32.23 -4.11
N ASP A 362 3.26 -33.34 -3.54
CA ASP A 362 2.18 -34.19 -4.07
C ASP A 362 0.86 -34.02 -3.29
N GLY A 363 0.81 -33.08 -2.33
CA GLY A 363 -0.40 -32.67 -1.65
C GLY A 363 -0.70 -33.38 -0.31
N ALA A 364 0.20 -34.24 0.18
CA ALA A 364 0.00 -34.85 1.50
C ALA A 364 0.21 -33.78 2.59
N ALA A 365 -0.74 -33.66 3.52
CA ALA A 365 -0.63 -32.75 4.66
C ALA A 365 0.47 -33.23 5.62
N LEU A 366 1.38 -32.34 5.99
CA LEU A 366 2.54 -32.64 6.84
C LEU A 366 2.48 -31.91 8.21
N GLY A 367 1.57 -30.93 8.37
CA GLY A 367 1.42 -30.18 9.63
C GLY A 367 1.17 -28.69 9.38
N GLU A 368 1.43 -27.90 10.41
CA GLU A 368 1.25 -26.43 10.38
C GLU A 368 2.48 -25.73 11.00
N VAL A 369 2.72 -24.49 10.58
CA VAL A 369 3.71 -23.60 11.20
C VAL A 369 3.03 -22.87 12.35
N ALA A 370 3.53 -23.09 13.58
CA ALA A 370 3.01 -22.38 14.75
C ALA A 370 3.40 -20.91 14.68
N LEU A 371 2.41 -20.00 14.62
CA LEU A 371 2.61 -18.55 14.72
C LEU A 371 2.56 -18.10 16.19
N PRO A 372 3.16 -16.93 16.55
CA PRO A 372 3.12 -16.41 17.92
C PRO A 372 1.71 -16.10 18.45
N GLY A 373 0.76 -15.87 17.54
CA GLY A 373 -0.63 -15.55 17.86
C GLY A 373 -1.42 -15.20 16.60
N PRO A 374 -2.66 -14.72 16.71
CA PRO A 374 -3.41 -14.17 15.59
C PRO A 374 -2.69 -12.92 15.03
N GLY A 375 -2.42 -12.92 13.71
CA GLY A 375 -1.67 -11.86 13.07
C GLY A 375 -1.41 -12.16 11.60
N SER A 376 -0.55 -11.39 10.99
CA SER A 376 -0.01 -11.63 9.66
C SER A 376 1.31 -12.38 9.76
N GLY A 377 1.40 -13.50 9.06
CA GLY A 377 2.62 -14.29 8.95
C GLY A 377 2.73 -14.86 7.55
N GLY A 378 3.96 -15.10 7.10
CA GLY A 378 4.22 -15.70 5.80
C GLY A 378 5.59 -16.34 5.77
N MET A 379 5.75 -17.24 4.78
CA MET A 379 7.00 -17.95 4.54
C MET A 379 7.56 -17.53 3.19
N TYR A 380 8.88 -17.39 3.10
CA TYR A 380 9.57 -17.26 1.83
C TYR A 380 10.94 -17.96 1.89
N GLY A 381 11.40 -18.41 0.74
CA GLY A 381 12.62 -19.19 0.60
C GLY A 381 12.64 -19.91 -0.75
N ARG A 382 13.45 -20.95 -0.86
CA ARG A 382 13.70 -21.66 -2.11
C ARG A 382 13.39 -23.15 -2.03
N ALA A 383 12.94 -23.69 -3.14
CA ALA A 383 12.63 -25.12 -3.26
C ALA A 383 13.84 -26.05 -3.02
N ASP A 384 15.04 -25.58 -3.37
CA ASP A 384 16.31 -26.29 -3.28
C ASP A 384 17.09 -26.07 -1.97
N GLN A 385 16.53 -25.29 -1.01
CA GLN A 385 17.16 -24.96 0.27
C GLN A 385 16.24 -25.30 1.43
N ASP A 386 16.75 -25.99 2.44
CA ASP A 386 15.99 -26.32 3.66
C ASP A 386 15.71 -25.11 4.56
N GLU A 387 16.49 -24.05 4.39
CA GLU A 387 16.31 -22.82 5.15
C GLU A 387 15.39 -21.86 4.40
N GLY A 388 14.33 -21.45 5.10
CA GLY A 388 13.45 -20.38 4.70
C GLY A 388 13.32 -19.34 5.81
N LEU A 389 12.52 -18.34 5.57
CA LEU A 389 12.25 -17.25 6.48
C LEU A 389 10.76 -17.19 6.79
N LEU A 390 10.45 -17.00 8.08
CA LEU A 390 9.10 -16.80 8.59
C LEU A 390 9.02 -15.39 9.17
N TYR A 391 8.12 -14.56 8.64
CA TYR A 391 7.83 -13.29 9.29
C TYR A 391 6.52 -13.38 10.11
N PHE A 392 6.41 -12.49 11.09
CA PHE A 392 5.18 -12.32 11.88
C PHE A 392 5.03 -10.89 12.38
N SER A 393 3.82 -10.38 12.33
CA SER A 393 3.39 -9.13 12.97
C SER A 393 1.91 -9.22 13.35
N SER A 394 1.45 -8.36 14.27
CA SER A 394 0.03 -8.15 14.54
C SER A 394 -0.22 -6.68 14.90
N TYR A 395 -1.46 -6.28 15.14
CA TYR A 395 -1.75 -4.90 15.55
C TYR A 395 -1.03 -4.48 16.84
N THR A 396 -0.72 -5.44 17.71
CA THR A 396 -0.05 -5.20 18.99
C THR A 396 1.32 -5.83 19.11
N THR A 397 1.79 -6.55 18.10
CA THR A 397 3.11 -7.19 18.08
C THR A 397 3.95 -6.64 16.94
N PRO A 398 5.05 -5.93 17.20
CA PRO A 398 5.97 -5.47 16.19
C PRO A 398 6.52 -6.59 15.31
N TYR A 399 6.93 -6.23 14.08
CA TYR A 399 7.49 -7.16 13.11
C TYR A 399 8.66 -7.97 13.69
N SER A 400 8.63 -9.27 13.41
CA SER A 400 9.69 -10.22 13.76
C SER A 400 9.95 -11.15 12.58
N LEU A 401 11.22 -11.50 12.38
CA LEU A 401 11.70 -12.37 11.31
C LEU A 401 12.48 -13.53 11.95
N TYR A 402 12.19 -14.74 11.50
CA TYR A 402 12.80 -15.98 12.00
C TYR A 402 13.42 -16.74 10.82
N ARG A 403 14.59 -17.32 11.02
CA ARG A 403 15.05 -18.43 10.20
C ARG A 403 14.25 -19.67 10.54
N TYR A 404 13.80 -20.37 9.54
CA TYR A 404 12.98 -21.58 9.66
C TYR A 404 13.60 -22.72 8.88
N ASN A 405 13.83 -23.86 9.51
CA ASN A 405 14.32 -25.05 8.82
C ASN A 405 13.13 -25.91 8.40
N ALA A 406 12.92 -26.09 7.08
CA ALA A 406 11.79 -26.80 6.52
C ALA A 406 11.78 -28.30 6.86
N SER A 407 12.95 -28.93 7.06
CA SER A 407 13.06 -30.35 7.39
C SER A 407 12.70 -30.64 8.84
N THR A 408 13.18 -29.82 9.78
CA THR A 408 13.05 -30.05 11.24
C THR A 408 11.91 -29.25 11.87
N GLY A 409 11.43 -28.19 11.25
CA GLY A 409 10.49 -27.22 11.83
C GLY A 409 11.12 -26.28 12.87
N ALA A 410 12.45 -26.35 13.07
CA ALA A 410 13.16 -25.49 14.01
C ALA A 410 13.14 -24.04 13.52
N ARG A 411 12.94 -23.10 14.46
CA ARG A 411 12.99 -21.67 14.17
C ARG A 411 13.91 -20.95 15.13
N THR A 412 14.66 -19.96 14.63
CA THR A 412 15.51 -19.07 15.42
C THR A 412 15.21 -17.64 15.04
N LEU A 413 15.09 -16.76 16.05
CA LEU A 413 14.88 -15.32 15.79
C LEU A 413 16.08 -14.77 15.02
N TRP A 414 15.82 -14.13 13.87
CA TRP A 414 16.83 -13.46 13.07
C TRP A 414 16.84 -11.96 13.30
N HIS A 415 15.64 -11.36 13.36
CA HIS A 415 15.46 -9.94 13.65
C HIS A 415 14.10 -9.70 14.33
N ARG A 416 14.04 -8.67 15.17
CA ARG A 416 12.79 -8.12 15.73
C ARG A 416 12.92 -6.62 15.82
N ASN A 417 11.91 -5.91 15.32
CA ASN A 417 11.81 -4.47 15.50
C ASN A 417 11.71 -4.13 16.99
N ALA A 418 12.70 -3.37 17.49
CA ALA A 418 12.81 -3.00 18.91
C ALA A 418 11.91 -1.78 19.23
N VAL A 419 10.60 -1.93 19.00
CA VAL A 419 9.63 -0.88 19.29
C VAL A 419 9.29 -0.86 20.77
N PRO A 420 9.42 0.30 21.48
CA PRO A 420 9.09 0.42 22.88
C PRO A 420 7.55 0.51 23.07
N PHE A 421 6.86 -0.63 22.98
CA PHE A 421 5.41 -0.74 23.06
C PHE A 421 5.00 -1.86 24.02
N GLU A 422 4.13 -1.55 24.98
CA GLU A 422 3.65 -2.48 26.00
C GLU A 422 2.41 -3.24 25.50
N SER A 423 2.63 -4.24 24.65
CA SER A 423 1.59 -5.01 23.94
C SER A 423 0.52 -5.58 24.87
N GLU A 424 0.91 -6.01 26.08
CA GLU A 424 0.03 -6.64 27.06
C GLU A 424 -1.03 -5.70 27.64
N ARG A 425 -0.93 -4.38 27.46
CA ARG A 425 -1.93 -3.39 27.89
C ARG A 425 -3.11 -3.29 26.94
N PHE A 426 -2.97 -3.85 25.74
CA PHE A 426 -3.94 -3.70 24.66
C PHE A 426 -4.53 -5.05 24.27
N GLU A 427 -5.67 -5.00 23.62
CA GLU A 427 -6.34 -6.17 23.05
C GLU A 427 -6.83 -5.86 21.65
N THR A 428 -6.97 -6.91 20.87
CA THR A 428 -7.56 -6.90 19.53
C THR A 428 -8.81 -7.76 19.57
N GLU A 429 -9.95 -7.15 19.33
CA GLU A 429 -11.23 -7.83 19.20
C GLU A 429 -11.62 -7.88 17.71
N GLN A 430 -12.14 -9.01 17.23
CA GLN A 430 -12.75 -9.08 15.91
C GLN A 430 -14.26 -9.13 16.06
N VAL A 431 -14.96 -8.21 15.42
CA VAL A 431 -16.41 -8.11 15.40
C VAL A 431 -16.92 -8.28 13.98
N TRP A 432 -18.21 -8.58 13.86
CA TRP A 432 -18.88 -8.73 12.57
C TRP A 432 -20.16 -7.88 12.56
N TYR A 433 -20.36 -7.12 11.49
CA TYR A 433 -21.54 -6.30 11.31
C TYR A 433 -22.18 -6.54 9.94
N PRO A 434 -23.49 -6.32 9.78
CA PRO A 434 -24.13 -6.40 8.49
C PRO A 434 -23.90 -5.13 7.68
N SER A 435 -23.54 -5.29 6.41
CA SER A 435 -23.60 -4.20 5.42
C SER A 435 -25.06 -3.93 5.03
N LYS A 436 -25.29 -2.93 4.21
CA LYS A 436 -26.61 -2.50 3.73
C LYS A 436 -27.37 -3.61 3.00
N ASP A 437 -26.69 -4.51 2.30
CA ASP A 437 -27.25 -5.66 1.60
C ASP A 437 -27.33 -6.93 2.47
N GLY A 438 -26.97 -6.84 3.77
CA GLY A 438 -26.94 -7.94 4.71
C GLY A 438 -25.65 -8.77 4.70
N THR A 439 -24.69 -8.48 3.81
CA THR A 439 -23.38 -9.15 3.81
C THR A 439 -22.68 -8.89 5.16
N ARG A 440 -22.17 -9.96 5.79
CA ARG A 440 -21.43 -9.85 7.05
C ARG A 440 -19.99 -9.41 6.77
N ILE A 441 -19.60 -8.29 7.37
CA ILE A 441 -18.29 -7.68 7.21
C ILE A 441 -17.52 -7.78 8.53
N PRO A 442 -16.26 -8.28 8.55
CA PRO A 442 -15.44 -8.27 9.76
C PRO A 442 -14.76 -6.91 9.95
N MET A 443 -14.55 -6.59 11.22
CA MET A 443 -13.80 -5.40 11.64
C MET A 443 -12.97 -5.76 12.87
N PHE A 444 -11.71 -5.34 12.89
CA PHE A 444 -10.89 -5.40 14.09
C PHE A 444 -11.03 -4.10 14.88
N LEU A 445 -11.14 -4.25 16.20
CA LEU A 445 -11.09 -3.15 17.16
C LEU A 445 -9.86 -3.33 18.03
N ILE A 446 -8.96 -2.35 18.01
CA ILE A 446 -7.73 -2.36 18.78
C ILE A 446 -7.83 -1.24 19.82
N HIS A 447 -7.73 -1.59 21.08
CA HIS A 447 -7.90 -0.66 22.18
C HIS A 447 -7.25 -1.14 23.49
N ARG A 448 -7.25 -0.31 24.50
CA ARG A 448 -6.75 -0.68 25.83
C ARG A 448 -7.67 -1.74 26.45
N LYS A 449 -7.07 -2.74 27.10
CA LYS A 449 -7.82 -3.81 27.79
C LYS A 449 -8.81 -3.23 28.79
N GLY A 450 -10.00 -3.83 28.81
CA GLY A 450 -11.08 -3.45 29.74
C GLY A 450 -11.86 -2.21 29.31
N LEU A 451 -11.76 -1.79 28.04
CA LEU A 451 -12.60 -0.72 27.48
C LEU A 451 -14.09 -1.03 27.70
N ARG A 452 -14.85 -0.08 28.19
CA ARG A 452 -16.32 -0.16 28.30
C ARG A 452 -16.93 0.86 27.33
N PRO A 453 -17.69 0.41 26.33
CA PRO A 453 -18.32 1.32 25.38
C PRO A 453 -19.33 2.26 26.05
N ASP A 454 -19.06 3.55 26.05
CA ASP A 454 -19.93 4.59 26.60
C ASP A 454 -20.39 5.62 25.55
N GLY A 455 -19.90 5.48 24.32
CA GLY A 455 -20.16 6.37 23.20
C GLY A 455 -19.24 7.60 23.17
N GLN A 456 -18.20 7.66 23.98
CA GLN A 456 -17.32 8.83 24.06
C GLN A 456 -15.88 8.56 23.63
N THR A 457 -15.52 7.31 23.30
CA THR A 457 -14.15 6.98 22.96
C THR A 457 -13.78 7.53 21.59
N PRO A 458 -12.70 8.32 21.48
CA PRO A 458 -12.18 8.77 20.18
C PRO A 458 -11.78 7.58 19.32
N THR A 459 -12.28 7.53 18.10
CA THR A 459 -12.10 6.37 17.23
C THR A 459 -11.58 6.79 15.86
N ILE A 460 -10.56 6.10 15.36
CA ILE A 460 -10.13 6.14 13.97
C ILE A 460 -10.66 4.87 13.30
N LEU A 461 -11.43 5.01 12.23
CA LEU A 461 -11.88 3.92 11.39
C LEU A 461 -11.07 3.94 10.09
N TYR A 462 -10.37 2.86 9.81
CA TYR A 462 -9.53 2.65 8.64
C TYR A 462 -10.14 1.59 7.72
N GLY A 463 -9.97 1.75 6.40
CA GLY A 463 -10.33 0.77 5.39
C GLY A 463 -9.62 1.03 4.06
N TYR A 464 -9.65 0.04 3.15
CA TYR A 464 -9.07 0.14 1.82
C TYR A 464 -10.06 -0.27 0.72
N GLY A 465 -10.41 -1.55 0.62
CA GLY A 465 -11.51 -2.07 -0.21
C GLY A 465 -11.28 -1.96 -1.71
N GLY A 466 -10.21 -2.56 -2.23
CA GLY A 466 -9.96 -2.63 -3.67
C GLY A 466 -8.70 -3.41 -4.02
N PHE A 467 -8.53 -3.67 -5.30
CA PHE A 467 -7.31 -4.23 -5.88
C PHE A 467 -6.91 -5.60 -5.32
N ASN A 468 -7.87 -6.35 -4.78
CA ASN A 468 -7.60 -7.64 -4.15
C ASN A 468 -6.57 -7.56 -2.99
N VAL A 469 -6.42 -6.38 -2.37
CA VAL A 469 -5.48 -6.15 -1.26
C VAL A 469 -6.14 -6.56 0.05
N SER A 470 -5.60 -7.59 0.71
CA SER A 470 -6.04 -8.01 2.05
C SER A 470 -5.45 -7.08 3.12
N ILE A 471 -6.29 -6.46 3.93
CA ILE A 471 -5.86 -5.65 5.08
C ILE A 471 -5.73 -6.54 6.30
N THR A 472 -4.59 -7.19 6.44
CA THR A 472 -4.30 -8.12 7.53
C THR A 472 -3.67 -7.43 8.75
N PRO A 473 -3.74 -8.03 9.96
CA PRO A 473 -3.21 -7.42 11.18
C PRO A 473 -1.70 -7.16 11.11
N PHE A 474 -1.30 -5.89 11.16
CA PHE A 474 0.10 -5.47 11.14
C PHE A 474 0.33 -4.33 12.12
N PHE A 475 1.52 -4.27 12.74
CA PHE A 475 1.86 -3.21 13.70
C PHE A 475 1.99 -1.87 12.99
N ASN A 476 1.24 -0.87 13.46
CA ASN A 476 1.26 0.49 12.92
C ASN A 476 1.58 1.47 14.06
N PRO A 477 2.69 2.23 13.98
CA PRO A 477 3.08 3.20 15.02
C PRO A 477 2.05 4.31 15.28
N GLN A 478 1.34 4.76 14.25
CA GLN A 478 0.28 5.78 14.40
C GLN A 478 -0.93 5.20 15.16
N ALA A 479 -1.33 3.97 14.82
CA ALA A 479 -2.37 3.24 15.57
C ALA A 479 -1.93 2.96 17.01
N ALA A 480 -0.67 2.58 17.23
CA ALA A 480 -0.11 2.36 18.56
C ALA A 480 -0.17 3.63 19.41
N TRP A 481 0.25 4.78 18.87
CA TRP A 481 0.11 6.07 19.56
C TRP A 481 -1.35 6.35 19.92
N TRP A 482 -2.28 6.12 18.99
CA TRP A 482 -3.69 6.39 19.17
C TRP A 482 -4.31 5.60 20.33
N ILE A 483 -4.03 4.29 20.39
CA ILE A 483 -4.56 3.43 21.45
C ILE A 483 -3.86 3.66 22.81
N GLU A 484 -2.60 4.09 22.83
CA GLU A 484 -1.89 4.52 24.04
C GLU A 484 -2.57 5.74 24.68
N HIS A 485 -3.19 6.61 23.88
CA HIS A 485 -3.93 7.80 24.35
C HIS A 485 -5.44 7.53 24.55
N GLY A 486 -5.83 6.25 24.68
CA GLY A 486 -7.18 5.85 25.05
C GLY A 486 -8.18 5.81 23.88
N GLY A 487 -7.71 5.94 22.65
CA GLY A 487 -8.54 5.79 21.45
C GLY A 487 -8.80 4.34 21.05
N ILE A 488 -9.74 4.15 20.14
CA ILE A 488 -9.95 2.90 19.39
C ILE A 488 -9.37 3.09 17.99
N TYR A 489 -8.58 2.11 17.53
CA TYR A 489 -8.23 1.97 16.13
C TYR A 489 -9.05 0.83 15.54
N ALA A 490 -9.98 1.14 14.65
CA ALA A 490 -10.88 0.18 14.02
C ALA A 490 -10.46 -0.05 12.57
N VAL A 491 -10.37 -1.32 12.14
CA VAL A 491 -9.97 -1.69 10.77
C VAL A 491 -11.06 -2.55 10.15
N ALA A 492 -11.78 -2.00 9.18
CA ALA A 492 -12.86 -2.70 8.48
C ALA A 492 -12.31 -3.46 7.26
N ASN A 493 -12.50 -4.77 7.22
CA ASN A 493 -12.10 -5.63 6.10
C ASN A 493 -13.25 -5.73 5.10
N ILE A 494 -13.39 -4.69 4.31
CA ILE A 494 -14.51 -4.47 3.40
C ILE A 494 -14.30 -5.15 2.04
N ARG A 495 -15.39 -5.36 1.30
CA ARG A 495 -15.34 -5.94 -0.06
C ARG A 495 -14.41 -5.15 -0.98
N GLY A 496 -13.90 -5.81 -2.03
CA GLY A 496 -12.86 -5.28 -2.91
C GLY A 496 -11.44 -5.71 -2.50
N GLY A 497 -11.23 -6.10 -1.24
CA GLY A 497 -10.01 -6.77 -0.78
C GLY A 497 -9.96 -8.25 -1.12
N GLY A 498 -8.88 -8.93 -0.72
CA GLY A 498 -8.63 -10.36 -0.97
C GLY A 498 -8.96 -11.30 0.19
N GLU A 499 -9.39 -10.78 1.34
CA GLU A 499 -9.47 -11.50 2.61
C GLU A 499 -10.31 -12.78 2.55
N PHE A 500 -11.33 -12.80 1.68
CA PHE A 500 -12.24 -13.97 1.49
C PHE A 500 -12.20 -14.50 0.06
N GLY A 501 -11.16 -14.16 -0.71
CA GLY A 501 -10.93 -14.64 -2.07
C GLY A 501 -11.55 -13.77 -3.16
N GLU A 502 -11.57 -14.30 -4.39
CA GLU A 502 -11.88 -13.53 -5.59
C GLU A 502 -13.33 -13.00 -5.63
N GLU A 503 -14.29 -13.75 -5.08
CA GLU A 503 -15.68 -13.26 -5.02
C GLU A 503 -15.82 -12.02 -4.13
N TRP A 504 -15.01 -11.93 -3.06
CA TRP A 504 -14.95 -10.78 -2.18
C TRP A 504 -14.36 -9.57 -2.90
N HIS A 505 -13.28 -9.78 -3.68
CA HIS A 505 -12.69 -8.77 -4.52
C HIS A 505 -13.67 -8.26 -5.58
N ARG A 506 -14.25 -9.18 -6.37
CA ARG A 506 -15.18 -8.81 -7.45
C ARG A 506 -16.49 -8.18 -6.95
N ALA A 507 -16.85 -8.40 -5.69
CA ALA A 507 -18.00 -7.75 -5.07
C ALA A 507 -17.75 -6.26 -4.73
N GLY A 508 -16.52 -5.76 -4.88
CA GLY A 508 -16.12 -4.37 -4.61
C GLY A 508 -15.47 -3.65 -5.79
N MET A 509 -15.52 -4.19 -7.02
CA MET A 509 -14.93 -3.56 -8.21
C MET A 509 -15.99 -3.17 -9.25
N LEU A 510 -15.62 -2.31 -10.20
CA LEU A 510 -16.47 -1.86 -11.30
C LEU A 510 -17.84 -1.33 -10.83
N ASP A 511 -18.93 -1.82 -11.40
CA ASP A 511 -20.33 -1.46 -11.07
C ASP A 511 -20.74 -1.81 -9.63
N LYS A 512 -19.97 -2.66 -8.95
CA LYS A 512 -20.16 -3.05 -7.55
C LYS A 512 -19.38 -2.21 -6.54
N LYS A 513 -18.63 -1.19 -7.00
CA LYS A 513 -17.80 -0.36 -6.12
C LYS A 513 -18.58 0.33 -4.99
N GLN A 514 -19.87 0.61 -5.18
CA GLN A 514 -20.72 1.16 -4.12
C GLN A 514 -20.83 0.25 -2.89
N ASN A 515 -20.70 -1.08 -3.03
CA ASN A 515 -20.68 -2.01 -1.91
C ASN A 515 -19.56 -1.71 -0.92
N VAL A 516 -18.39 -1.28 -1.42
CA VAL A 516 -17.23 -0.89 -0.60
C VAL A 516 -17.57 0.28 0.31
N PHE A 517 -18.25 1.28 -0.23
CA PHE A 517 -18.67 2.47 0.51
C PHE A 517 -19.79 2.14 1.50
N ASP A 518 -20.76 1.33 1.09
CA ASP A 518 -21.84 0.87 1.96
C ASP A 518 -21.32 0.02 3.13
N ASP A 519 -20.32 -0.85 2.90
CA ASP A 519 -19.66 -1.63 3.95
C ASP A 519 -19.00 -0.72 5.00
N PHE A 520 -18.30 0.33 4.54
CA PHE A 520 -17.58 1.25 5.43
C PHE A 520 -18.51 2.20 6.18
N ILE A 521 -19.58 2.66 5.53
CA ILE A 521 -20.66 3.43 6.19
C ILE A 521 -21.30 2.58 7.30
N ALA A 522 -21.61 1.32 7.00
CA ALA A 522 -22.19 0.39 7.98
C ALA A 522 -21.23 0.15 9.16
N ALA A 523 -19.90 0.10 8.95
CA ALA A 523 -18.93 0.03 10.03
C ALA A 523 -19.05 1.23 10.98
N ALA A 524 -19.11 2.44 10.43
CA ALA A 524 -19.26 3.67 11.21
C ALA A 524 -20.59 3.67 12.00
N GLU A 525 -21.69 3.33 11.35
CA GLU A 525 -23.01 3.24 11.98
C GLU A 525 -23.03 2.20 13.10
N TRP A 526 -22.40 1.03 12.88
CA TRP A 526 -22.29 -0.01 13.88
C TRP A 526 -21.49 0.42 15.10
N LEU A 527 -20.35 1.09 14.93
CA LEU A 527 -19.53 1.63 16.02
C LEU A 527 -20.32 2.63 16.88
N ILE A 528 -21.11 3.49 16.23
CA ILE A 528 -21.98 4.47 16.90
C ILE A 528 -23.12 3.76 17.63
N GLN A 529 -23.82 2.83 16.97
CA GLN A 529 -24.93 2.09 17.55
C GLN A 529 -24.50 1.24 18.75
N LYS A 530 -23.33 0.61 18.69
CA LYS A 530 -22.75 -0.18 19.77
C LYS A 530 -22.11 0.68 20.87
N ARG A 531 -22.16 2.00 20.71
CA ARG A 531 -21.64 2.97 21.68
C ARG A 531 -20.14 2.89 21.92
N TYR A 532 -19.38 2.42 20.94
CA TYR A 532 -17.92 2.56 20.98
C TYR A 532 -17.52 4.02 20.82
N THR A 533 -18.24 4.76 19.98
CA THR A 533 -17.98 6.17 19.68
C THR A 533 -19.27 6.92 19.34
N ASN A 534 -19.17 8.17 18.88
CA ASN A 534 -20.25 8.98 18.32
C ASN A 534 -19.71 9.85 17.16
N PRO A 535 -20.56 10.49 16.34
CA PRO A 535 -20.10 11.28 15.18
C PRO A 535 -19.08 12.37 15.49
N ARG A 536 -19.08 12.93 16.69
CA ARG A 536 -18.11 13.96 17.12
C ARG A 536 -16.78 13.39 17.60
N LYS A 537 -16.69 12.07 17.75
CA LYS A 537 -15.51 11.33 18.20
C LYS A 537 -15.02 10.30 17.18
N LEU A 538 -15.56 10.33 15.95
CA LEU A 538 -15.21 9.40 14.88
C LEU A 538 -14.45 10.12 13.77
N ALA A 539 -13.23 9.67 13.49
CA ALA A 539 -12.46 10.02 12.32
C ALA A 539 -12.37 8.83 11.36
N ILE A 540 -12.27 9.12 10.07
CA ILE A 540 -11.97 8.11 9.05
C ILE A 540 -10.62 8.41 8.40
N TRP A 541 -9.90 7.35 8.03
CA TRP A 541 -8.58 7.43 7.44
C TRP A 541 -8.44 6.45 6.30
N GLY A 542 -7.97 6.92 5.15
CA GLY A 542 -7.72 6.08 3.98
C GLY A 542 -6.76 6.72 3.00
N GLY A 543 -6.00 5.89 2.32
CA GLY A 543 -5.00 6.33 1.33
C GLY A 543 -5.15 5.62 -0.01
N SER A 544 -4.74 6.27 -1.13
CA SER A 544 -4.84 5.70 -2.46
C SER A 544 -6.29 5.31 -2.79
N ASN A 545 -6.59 4.06 -3.11
CA ASN A 545 -7.96 3.56 -3.19
C ASN A 545 -8.76 3.75 -1.88
N GLY A 546 -8.08 3.65 -0.71
CA GLY A 546 -8.69 4.04 0.58
C GLY A 546 -8.99 5.54 0.65
N GLY A 547 -8.28 6.37 -0.10
CA GLY A 547 -8.58 7.79 -0.29
C GLY A 547 -9.87 7.99 -1.09
N LEU A 548 -10.09 7.20 -2.16
CA LEU A 548 -11.39 7.14 -2.85
C LEU A 548 -12.51 6.73 -1.87
N LEU A 549 -12.26 5.70 -1.05
CA LEU A 549 -13.21 5.23 -0.05
C LEU A 549 -13.66 6.37 0.87
N VAL A 550 -12.72 7.02 1.56
CA VAL A 550 -13.06 8.07 2.53
C VAL A 550 -13.61 9.32 1.85
N GLY A 551 -13.20 9.64 0.62
CA GLY A 551 -13.74 10.72 -0.18
C GLY A 551 -15.19 10.47 -0.61
N ALA A 552 -15.53 9.25 -1.02
CA ALA A 552 -16.89 8.87 -1.37
C ALA A 552 -17.82 8.90 -0.15
N VAL A 553 -17.35 8.34 0.97
CA VAL A 553 -18.12 8.28 2.21
C VAL A 553 -18.32 9.67 2.83
N LEU A 554 -17.30 10.53 2.77
CA LEU A 554 -17.36 11.95 3.15
C LEU A 554 -18.48 12.70 2.42
N THR A 555 -18.68 12.44 1.11
CA THR A 555 -19.70 13.12 0.32
C THR A 555 -21.09 12.48 0.44
N GLN A 556 -21.17 11.18 0.76
CA GLN A 556 -22.43 10.45 0.92
C GLN A 556 -23.04 10.62 2.33
N ARG A 557 -22.19 10.59 3.37
CA ARG A 557 -22.63 10.59 4.80
C ARG A 557 -21.76 11.51 5.68
N PRO A 558 -21.66 12.81 5.34
CA PRO A 558 -20.78 13.76 6.05
C PRO A 558 -21.09 13.88 7.54
N GLU A 559 -22.33 13.63 7.95
CA GLU A 559 -22.79 13.77 9.32
C GLU A 559 -22.28 12.70 10.29
N LEU A 560 -21.73 11.60 9.77
CA LEU A 560 -21.22 10.52 10.60
C LEU A 560 -19.84 10.81 11.19
N PHE A 561 -19.12 11.79 10.66
CA PHE A 561 -17.70 11.97 10.95
C PHE A 561 -17.36 13.36 11.47
N GLN A 562 -16.39 13.42 12.38
CA GLN A 562 -15.79 14.66 12.85
C GLN A 562 -14.62 15.08 11.97
N ALA A 563 -13.80 14.11 11.54
CA ALA A 563 -12.58 14.35 10.79
C ALA A 563 -12.32 13.26 9.71
N VAL A 564 -11.63 13.64 8.65
CA VAL A 564 -11.22 12.77 7.54
C VAL A 564 -9.75 13.03 7.22
N VAL A 565 -8.93 11.98 7.21
CA VAL A 565 -7.58 11.99 6.60
C VAL A 565 -7.64 11.23 5.29
N CYS A 566 -7.29 11.91 4.21
CA CYS A 566 -7.43 11.44 2.85
C CYS A 566 -6.07 11.55 2.13
N TRP A 567 -5.32 10.44 2.13
CA TRP A 567 -3.94 10.39 1.68
C TRP A 567 -3.86 9.96 0.21
N HIS A 568 -3.21 10.76 -0.66
CA HIS A 568 -2.97 10.50 -2.10
C HIS A 568 -4.19 9.90 -2.84
N PRO A 569 -5.36 10.60 -2.84
CA PRO A 569 -6.63 9.99 -3.20
C PRO A 569 -7.00 10.08 -4.67
N ASP A 570 -7.76 9.08 -5.16
CA ASP A 570 -8.54 9.17 -6.40
C ASP A 570 -9.93 9.75 -6.10
N LEU A 571 -10.29 10.92 -6.65
CA LEU A 571 -11.52 11.63 -6.27
C LEU A 571 -12.39 12.11 -7.46
N ASP A 572 -11.79 12.35 -8.62
CA ASP A 572 -12.49 12.69 -9.85
C ASP A 572 -12.57 11.47 -10.77
N MET A 573 -13.53 10.60 -10.51
CA MET A 573 -13.65 9.32 -11.21
C MET A 573 -14.21 9.47 -12.63
N VAL A 574 -14.83 10.59 -12.93
CA VAL A 574 -15.33 10.88 -14.28
C VAL A 574 -14.18 11.18 -15.23
N ARG A 575 -13.17 11.92 -14.75
CA ARG A 575 -11.98 12.24 -15.55
C ARG A 575 -10.81 11.29 -15.29
N TYR A 576 -10.96 10.34 -14.37
CA TYR A 576 -9.92 9.40 -13.97
C TYR A 576 -9.21 8.74 -15.15
N TYR A 577 -9.96 8.28 -16.17
CA TYR A 577 -9.39 7.63 -17.35
C TYR A 577 -8.48 8.57 -18.19
N LYS A 578 -8.66 9.89 -18.08
CA LYS A 578 -7.81 10.87 -18.76
C LYS A 578 -6.47 11.02 -18.04
N TYR A 579 -6.49 10.99 -16.71
CA TYR A 579 -5.30 11.08 -15.87
C TYR A 579 -4.51 9.77 -15.91
N THR A 580 -5.19 8.64 -15.72
CA THR A 580 -4.58 7.31 -15.68
C THR A 580 -4.06 6.80 -17.01
N LYS A 581 -4.50 7.36 -18.14
CA LYS A 581 -3.96 6.99 -19.44
C LYS A 581 -2.42 6.98 -19.45
N ASN A 582 -1.82 7.94 -18.75
CA ASN A 582 -0.39 8.08 -18.68
C ASN A 582 0.20 7.58 -17.34
N ASN A 583 -0.62 7.36 -16.30
CA ASN A 583 -0.15 7.05 -14.94
C ASN A 583 -0.35 5.58 -14.56
N ASN A 584 -1.58 5.09 -14.54
CA ASN A 584 -1.88 3.72 -14.09
C ASN A 584 -3.01 3.06 -14.91
N PRO A 585 -2.81 2.78 -16.20
CA PRO A 585 -3.86 2.19 -17.05
C PRO A 585 -4.50 0.91 -16.51
N PRO A 586 -3.78 -0.02 -15.82
CA PRO A 586 -4.40 -1.22 -15.26
C PRO A 586 -5.50 -0.94 -14.24
N ALA A 587 -5.49 0.21 -13.55
CA ALA A 587 -6.52 0.56 -12.58
C ALA A 587 -7.92 0.76 -13.21
N LEU A 588 -7.99 0.99 -14.52
CA LEU A 588 -9.26 1.02 -15.24
C LEU A 588 -9.97 -0.34 -15.25
N LEU A 589 -9.24 -1.44 -15.06
CA LEU A 589 -9.82 -2.78 -14.93
C LEU A 589 -10.47 -3.00 -13.56
N GLU A 590 -10.08 -2.21 -12.56
CA GLU A 590 -10.66 -2.22 -11.21
C GLU A 590 -11.83 -1.24 -11.08
N TYR A 591 -11.66 0.01 -11.58
CA TYR A 591 -12.65 1.07 -11.41
C TYR A 591 -13.61 1.20 -12.58
N GLY A 592 -13.15 0.95 -13.80
CA GLY A 592 -13.87 1.23 -15.03
C GLY A 592 -13.36 2.47 -15.75
N ASN A 593 -13.89 2.70 -16.95
CA ASN A 593 -13.53 3.78 -17.86
C ASN A 593 -14.76 4.63 -18.23
N ALA A 594 -14.81 5.89 -17.80
CA ALA A 594 -15.92 6.78 -18.07
C ALA A 594 -16.09 7.17 -19.56
N ALA A 595 -15.14 6.83 -20.43
CA ALA A 595 -15.33 6.91 -21.88
C ALA A 595 -16.38 5.91 -22.39
N ILE A 596 -16.69 4.86 -21.60
CA ILE A 596 -17.71 3.84 -21.92
C ILE A 596 -19.02 4.22 -21.22
N ALA A 597 -20.10 4.42 -21.99
CA ALA A 597 -21.36 4.95 -21.48
C ALA A 597 -21.94 4.18 -20.28
N GLU A 598 -21.86 2.85 -20.29
CA GLU A 598 -22.37 2.03 -19.19
C GLU A 598 -21.52 2.18 -17.92
N GLN A 599 -20.19 2.33 -18.08
CA GLN A 599 -19.29 2.51 -16.96
C GLN A 599 -19.33 3.94 -16.40
N PHE A 600 -19.55 4.94 -17.26
CA PHE A 600 -19.78 6.31 -16.81
C PHE A 600 -20.91 6.41 -15.79
N LYS A 601 -22.01 5.66 -15.96
CA LYS A 601 -23.18 5.74 -15.08
C LYS A 601 -22.83 5.48 -13.61
N TYR A 602 -22.11 4.39 -13.33
CA TYR A 602 -21.76 4.07 -11.95
C TYR A 602 -20.60 4.92 -11.45
N LEU A 603 -19.61 5.26 -12.29
CA LEU A 603 -18.52 6.17 -11.92
C LEU A 603 -19.07 7.55 -11.52
N TYR A 604 -19.93 8.14 -12.34
CA TYR A 604 -20.55 9.42 -12.05
C TYR A 604 -21.44 9.39 -10.79
N ALA A 605 -22.09 8.24 -10.52
CA ALA A 605 -22.98 8.10 -9.37
C ALA A 605 -22.24 8.23 -8.03
N TYR A 606 -21.00 7.76 -7.94
CA TYR A 606 -20.24 7.80 -6.70
C TYR A 606 -19.04 8.75 -6.70
N SER A 607 -18.61 9.30 -7.84
CA SER A 607 -17.42 10.14 -7.96
C SER A 607 -17.39 11.26 -6.90
N PRO A 608 -16.46 11.23 -5.94
CA PRO A 608 -16.48 12.17 -4.81
C PRO A 608 -16.49 13.63 -5.25
N TYR A 609 -15.69 13.98 -6.25
CA TYR A 609 -15.58 15.35 -6.74
C TYR A 609 -16.92 15.89 -7.25
N GLU A 610 -17.67 15.12 -8.04
CA GLU A 610 -18.98 15.50 -8.57
C GLU A 610 -20.11 15.45 -7.53
N ARG A 611 -19.91 14.73 -6.42
CA ARG A 611 -20.92 14.61 -5.34
C ARG A 611 -20.81 15.67 -4.26
N VAL A 612 -19.82 16.56 -4.30
CA VAL A 612 -19.77 17.73 -3.39
C VAL A 612 -20.98 18.63 -3.60
N ARG A 613 -21.71 18.91 -2.52
CA ARG A 613 -22.92 19.72 -2.53
C ARG A 613 -22.71 21.04 -1.78
N PRO A 614 -22.93 22.20 -2.40
CA PRO A 614 -22.86 23.49 -1.71
C PRO A 614 -23.80 23.56 -0.49
N GLY A 615 -23.35 24.24 0.58
CA GLY A 615 -24.14 24.44 1.80
C GLY A 615 -24.16 23.24 2.74
N THR A 616 -23.48 22.13 2.42
CA THR A 616 -23.36 20.95 3.30
C THR A 616 -22.36 21.24 4.42
N LYS A 617 -22.67 20.76 5.63
CA LYS A 617 -21.73 20.79 6.76
C LYS A 617 -20.78 19.62 6.69
N TYR A 618 -19.69 19.78 5.96
CA TYR A 618 -18.65 18.76 5.87
C TYR A 618 -17.84 18.65 7.17
N PRO A 619 -17.28 17.47 7.52
CA PRO A 619 -16.32 17.30 8.60
C PRO A 619 -15.03 18.10 8.34
N ALA A 620 -14.12 18.13 9.32
CA ALA A 620 -12.76 18.57 9.07
C ALA A 620 -12.07 17.59 8.10
N VAL A 621 -11.33 18.11 7.12
CA VAL A 621 -10.65 17.26 6.13
C VAL A 621 -9.19 17.67 6.00
N LEU A 622 -8.31 16.69 6.05
CA LEU A 622 -6.90 16.84 5.70
C LEU A 622 -6.59 15.95 4.50
N PHE A 623 -6.32 16.57 3.37
CA PHE A 623 -5.74 15.90 2.20
C PHE A 623 -4.21 15.92 2.30
N THR A 624 -3.57 14.87 1.80
CA THR A 624 -2.13 14.85 1.54
C THR A 624 -1.87 14.41 0.10
N SER A 625 -0.90 15.00 -0.57
CA SER A 625 -0.50 14.65 -1.94
C SER A 625 0.89 15.22 -2.26
N GLY A 626 1.45 14.88 -3.41
CA GLY A 626 2.76 15.39 -3.81
C GLY A 626 3.04 15.32 -5.30
N ASP A 627 3.95 16.19 -5.78
CA ASP A 627 4.26 16.36 -7.21
C ASP A 627 4.83 15.11 -7.87
N ALA A 628 5.59 14.31 -7.12
CA ALA A 628 6.25 13.11 -7.62
C ALA A 628 5.33 11.87 -7.58
N ASP A 629 4.04 12.05 -7.27
CA ASP A 629 3.05 10.98 -7.37
C ASP A 629 2.69 10.72 -8.84
N THR A 630 3.45 9.79 -9.44
CA THR A 630 3.25 9.36 -10.82
C THR A 630 2.22 8.22 -10.94
N ARG A 631 1.63 7.77 -9.83
CA ARG A 631 0.60 6.72 -9.79
C ARG A 631 -0.80 7.27 -9.64
N VAL A 632 -1.01 8.11 -8.63
CA VAL A 632 -2.27 8.78 -8.35
C VAL A 632 -2.12 10.28 -8.61
N PRO A 633 -2.74 10.81 -9.65
CA PRO A 633 -2.52 12.19 -10.08
C PRO A 633 -2.87 13.21 -9.00
N PRO A 634 -1.92 14.07 -8.60
CA PRO A 634 -2.07 14.96 -7.45
C PRO A 634 -3.11 16.08 -7.65
N GLU A 635 -3.49 16.38 -8.90
CA GLU A 635 -4.55 17.33 -9.22
C GLU A 635 -5.90 16.97 -8.60
N GLN A 636 -6.17 15.69 -8.36
CA GLN A 636 -7.42 15.24 -7.76
C GLN A 636 -7.58 15.78 -6.34
N ALA A 637 -6.51 15.69 -5.54
CA ALA A 637 -6.49 16.26 -4.18
C ALA A 637 -6.59 17.79 -4.19
N ARG A 638 -5.89 18.48 -5.11
CA ARG A 638 -5.94 19.94 -5.25
C ARG A 638 -7.36 20.42 -5.59
N LYS A 639 -7.97 19.83 -6.61
CA LYS A 639 -9.33 20.17 -7.06
C LYS A 639 -10.36 19.92 -5.96
N MET A 640 -10.29 18.77 -5.29
CA MET A 640 -11.23 18.42 -4.23
C MET A 640 -11.10 19.34 -3.02
N THR A 641 -9.89 19.73 -2.63
CA THR A 641 -9.66 20.73 -1.57
C THR A 641 -10.38 22.04 -1.89
N ALA A 642 -10.15 22.59 -3.08
CA ALA A 642 -10.79 23.83 -3.52
C ALA A 642 -12.32 23.71 -3.53
N ARG A 643 -12.85 22.60 -4.02
CA ARG A 643 -14.30 22.38 -4.14
C ARG A 643 -14.97 22.23 -2.79
N LEU A 644 -14.37 21.51 -1.83
CA LEU A 644 -14.89 21.39 -0.48
C LEU A 644 -14.81 22.70 0.31
N GLN A 645 -13.70 23.45 0.17
CA GLN A 645 -13.55 24.77 0.80
C GLN A 645 -14.65 25.75 0.35
N ALA A 646 -15.02 25.73 -0.93
CA ALA A 646 -16.08 26.57 -1.48
C ALA A 646 -17.50 26.09 -1.13
N ALA A 647 -17.69 24.80 -0.91
CA ALA A 647 -19.01 24.19 -0.72
C ALA A 647 -19.43 24.07 0.75
N THR A 648 -18.47 23.98 1.67
CA THR A 648 -18.79 23.71 3.09
C THR A 648 -19.49 24.87 3.77
N ASN A 649 -20.52 24.55 4.57
CA ASN A 649 -21.16 25.49 5.51
C ASN A 649 -20.82 25.09 6.97
N SER A 650 -19.63 24.55 7.17
CA SER A 650 -19.09 24.18 8.48
C SER A 650 -17.93 25.12 8.82
N ASP A 651 -17.70 25.35 10.09
CA ASP A 651 -16.53 26.04 10.64
C ASP A 651 -15.30 25.13 10.77
N ARG A 652 -15.44 23.84 10.39
CA ARG A 652 -14.35 22.86 10.42
C ARG A 652 -13.40 23.07 9.26
N PRO A 653 -12.07 22.95 9.49
CA PRO A 653 -11.09 23.22 8.44
C PRO A 653 -11.08 22.15 7.35
N VAL A 654 -10.95 22.59 6.12
CA VAL A 654 -10.59 21.77 4.95
C VAL A 654 -9.23 22.24 4.47
N MET A 655 -8.24 21.36 4.49
CA MET A 655 -6.84 21.71 4.17
C MET A 655 -6.14 20.60 3.38
N ILE A 656 -5.04 20.99 2.77
CA ILE A 656 -4.11 20.09 2.09
C ILE A 656 -2.69 20.34 2.57
N LEU A 657 -1.96 19.27 2.87
CA LEU A 657 -0.51 19.25 2.98
C LEU A 657 0.04 18.70 1.68
N TYR A 658 0.73 19.53 0.94
CA TYR A 658 1.22 19.20 -0.40
C TYR A 658 2.74 19.24 -0.43
N ASP A 659 3.37 18.09 -0.63
CA ASP A 659 4.84 17.99 -0.72
C ASP A 659 5.27 18.05 -2.20
N THR A 660 6.00 19.10 -2.58
CA THR A 660 6.49 19.27 -3.96
C THR A 660 7.58 18.28 -4.36
N LYS A 661 7.98 17.36 -3.47
CA LYS A 661 9.03 16.37 -3.71
C LYS A 661 8.62 14.94 -3.36
N ALA A 662 7.42 14.71 -2.84
CA ALA A 662 6.95 13.37 -2.46
C ALA A 662 6.12 12.73 -3.58
N GLY A 663 6.24 11.40 -3.68
CA GLY A 663 5.48 10.54 -4.58
C GLY A 663 4.66 9.49 -3.84
N HIS A 664 4.15 8.50 -4.59
CA HIS A 664 3.29 7.44 -4.07
C HIS A 664 4.08 6.26 -3.48
N SER A 665 5.27 6.01 -4.04
CA SER A 665 6.14 4.89 -3.68
C SER A 665 7.10 5.23 -2.53
N GLY A 666 7.80 4.22 -2.01
CA GLY A 666 8.80 4.38 -0.95
C GLY A 666 9.97 5.30 -1.35
N GLY A 667 10.82 5.62 -0.39
CA GLY A 667 11.99 6.51 -0.58
C GLY A 667 11.84 7.86 0.13
N THR A 668 10.78 8.03 0.93
CA THR A 668 10.65 9.18 1.81
C THR A 668 11.60 9.03 3.00
N PRO A 669 12.42 10.07 3.34
CA PRO A 669 13.28 10.04 4.51
C PRO A 669 12.50 9.81 5.81
N LEU A 670 13.09 9.08 6.76
CA LEU A 670 12.44 8.75 8.03
C LEU A 670 11.98 9.98 8.81
N SER A 671 12.79 11.02 8.85
CA SER A 671 12.43 12.30 9.47
C SER A 671 11.15 12.90 8.88
N LYS A 672 11.00 12.81 7.56
CA LYS A 672 9.80 13.28 6.86
C LYS A 672 8.59 12.39 7.15
N VAL A 673 8.77 11.06 7.17
CA VAL A 673 7.70 10.12 7.57
C VAL A 673 7.19 10.43 8.98
N ILE A 674 8.11 10.73 9.93
CA ILE A 674 7.76 11.11 11.30
C ILE A 674 7.00 12.45 11.31
N GLU A 675 7.46 13.45 10.54
CA GLU A 675 6.80 14.75 10.44
C GLU A 675 5.38 14.64 9.90
N ASP A 676 5.19 13.97 8.75
CA ASP A 676 3.89 13.81 8.11
C ASP A 676 2.92 13.05 9.02
N SER A 677 3.37 11.92 9.57
CA SER A 677 2.58 11.14 10.53
C SER A 677 2.21 11.94 11.78
N THR A 678 3.11 12.84 12.21
CA THR A 678 2.86 13.75 13.35
C THR A 678 1.76 14.73 13.02
N LEU A 679 1.79 15.36 11.84
CA LEU A 679 0.78 16.34 11.42
C LEU A 679 -0.59 15.70 11.23
N GLU A 680 -0.65 14.51 10.62
CA GLU A 680 -1.88 13.74 10.43
C GLU A 680 -2.51 13.34 11.77
N LEU A 681 -1.73 12.77 12.68
CA LEU A 681 -2.21 12.41 14.02
C LEU A 681 -2.61 13.66 14.84
N ALA A 682 -1.84 14.74 14.78
CA ALA A 682 -2.15 15.98 15.46
C ALA A 682 -3.47 16.60 14.98
N PHE A 683 -3.74 16.53 13.66
CA PHE A 683 -5.01 16.93 13.09
C PHE A 683 -6.17 16.10 13.66
N VAL A 684 -6.06 14.77 13.67
CA VAL A 684 -7.11 13.90 14.19
C VAL A 684 -7.28 14.10 15.70
N ALA A 685 -6.19 14.18 16.46
CA ALA A 685 -6.22 14.43 17.90
C ALA A 685 -6.91 15.75 18.24
N TRP A 686 -6.56 16.83 17.51
CA TRP A 686 -7.21 18.14 17.66
C TRP A 686 -8.71 18.05 17.41
N GLN A 687 -9.13 17.44 16.30
CA GLN A 687 -10.54 17.38 15.92
C GLN A 687 -11.39 16.50 16.85
N LEU A 688 -10.80 15.45 17.42
CA LEU A 688 -11.50 14.54 18.34
C LEU A 688 -11.30 14.92 19.82
N GLY A 689 -10.50 15.94 20.12
CA GLY A 689 -10.22 16.41 21.47
C GLY A 689 -9.40 15.43 22.31
N VAL A 690 -8.37 14.83 21.68
CA VAL A 690 -7.32 14.03 22.35
C VAL A 690 -6.12 14.93 22.63
N GLN A 691 -5.58 14.86 23.87
CA GLN A 691 -4.47 15.69 24.33
C GLN A 691 -3.19 14.85 24.53
#